data_02ab12c0d6574769202064ddd3c2d1c1
#
_entry.id   02ab12c0d6574769202064ddd3c2d1c1
#
_cell.length_a   1.000
_cell.length_b   1.000
_cell.length_c   1.000
_cell.angle_alpha   90.00
_cell.angle_beta   90.00
_cell.angle_gamma   90.00
#
_symmetry.space_group_name_H-M   'P 1'
#
loop_
_entity.id
_entity.type
_entity.pdbx_description
1 polymer ?
#
loop_
_entity_poly.entity_id
_entity_poly.type
_entity_poly.pdbx_seq_one_letter_code
_entity_poly.pdbx_strand_id
1 'polypeptide(L)'
;PLVSHSIDKYLYHMRLSEETLQEVSQRFGKEMEKGLGADTNPTAMVKMLPTFVRSTPDGTGTVRQEMLPATKQRDSVVGRSQAAGQGLTLYKKLPLGFTFSFPCHQTKLDESILVTWTKGFKCSSVEGKDVVSLLRKSIKKRGDFDIDIVAVVNDTVGTMMTCGYDDHNCEVGLIVGTGTNACYMEEMRHIDLVEGDEGRMCINMEWGAFGDDGVLNDIRTEFDHEIDMGSLNPGKQLFEKMISGMYMGELVRLILVKMAKEGLLFGGKLTPDLLTTGHFETRFVSAIEKEKEGLQKAHEILTKLGLEPSHEDCIATHRICQIVSTRSANLCGATLAAVLRRIKENKGVDRLRSTVGVDGSVYKKHPHFARRLHKTVRKLLPDCEIRFVRSEDGSGKGAAMVTAVAYRLAAQHKARQKILEALKLSHDQLLEVKQRMRIEMEKGLGKETHEEATVKMLPTYVCSTPDGTEKGDFLALDLGGTNFRVLLVRVRNGMRRGVEMHNKIYSIPVEIMQGTGEELFDHIVHCISDFLEYMGMKGVSLPLGFTFSFPCQQTNLDEGILLKWTKGFKATGCEGEDVVNLLKEAIHRREEFDLDVVAVVNDTVGTMMACGYEDPYCEVGLIVGTGSNACYMEEMRNVELVEGEEGRMCVNMEWGAFGDNGCLDDIRTEFDLAVDELSLNPGKQRFEKMISGMYLGEIVRNILMDFTKRGLLFRGRISERLKTRGIFETKFLSQIESDCLALLQVRSILQHLGLESTCDDSIIVKEVCAVVARRAAQLCGAGMAAVVDKIRENRGLDFLKVTVGVDGTLYKLHPHFSTIMHETVKQLSPKCEVTFLQSEDGSGKGAALITAVACRIREAGQR
;
A
#
# COMPACT_ATOMS: atom_id res chain seq x y z
N PRO A 1 62.43 6.42 -22.06
CA PRO A 1 61.73 7.65 -21.61
C PRO A 1 60.98 8.34 -22.74
N LEU A 2 61.54 8.42 -23.98
CA LEU A 2 60.91 9.10 -25.12
C LEU A 2 59.62 8.46 -25.61
N VAL A 3 59.59 7.12 -25.74
CA VAL A 3 58.40 6.38 -26.20
C VAL A 3 57.24 6.51 -25.19
N SER A 4 57.53 6.42 -23.89
CA SER A 4 56.49 6.58 -22.85
C SER A 4 55.86 7.99 -22.85
N HIS A 5 56.68 9.02 -23.08
CA HIS A 5 56.20 10.40 -23.17
C HIS A 5 55.36 10.66 -24.44
N SER A 6 55.74 10.02 -25.54
CA SER A 6 54.96 10.06 -26.78
C SER A 6 53.57 9.39 -26.64
N ILE A 7 53.53 8.21 -25.96
CA ILE A 7 52.26 7.51 -25.70
C ILE A 7 51.34 8.33 -24.82
N ASP A 8 51.85 8.93 -23.76
CA ASP A 8 51.07 9.73 -22.84
C ASP A 8 50.49 10.98 -23.54
N LYS A 9 51.21 11.60 -24.43
CA LYS A 9 50.74 12.71 -25.27
C LYS A 9 49.68 12.25 -26.29
N TYR A 10 49.91 11.10 -26.93
CA TYR A 10 49.08 10.52 -27.96
C TYR A 10 47.71 10.06 -27.42
N LEU A 11 47.69 9.52 -26.21
CA LEU A 11 46.50 9.00 -25.55
C LEU A 11 45.96 9.94 -24.46
N TYR A 12 46.31 11.21 -24.50
CA TYR A 12 45.88 12.20 -23.51
C TYR A 12 44.37 12.24 -23.39
N HIS A 13 43.64 12.22 -24.52
CA HIS A 13 42.19 12.27 -24.58
C HIS A 13 41.48 10.99 -24.05
N MET A 14 42.21 9.88 -23.89
CA MET A 14 41.72 8.67 -23.25
C MET A 14 41.79 8.72 -21.71
N ARG A 15 42.49 9.71 -21.14
CA ARG A 15 42.61 9.89 -19.70
C ARG A 15 41.56 10.91 -19.24
N LEU A 16 40.57 10.40 -18.55
CA LEU A 16 39.46 11.23 -18.05
C LEU A 16 39.84 11.82 -16.69
N SER A 17 39.67 13.13 -16.54
CA SER A 17 39.82 13.82 -15.26
C SER A 17 38.67 13.48 -14.30
N GLU A 18 38.79 13.83 -13.03
CA GLU A 18 37.72 13.64 -12.04
C GLU A 18 36.50 14.52 -12.36
N GLU A 19 36.75 15.75 -12.83
CA GLU A 19 35.74 16.68 -13.28
C GLU A 19 34.94 16.10 -14.45
N THR A 20 35.62 15.57 -15.47
CA THR A 20 35.00 14.91 -16.63
C THR A 20 34.14 13.71 -16.18
N LEU A 21 34.60 12.92 -15.21
CA LEU A 21 33.85 11.78 -14.69
C LEU A 21 32.61 12.23 -13.88
N GLN A 22 32.69 13.35 -13.16
CA GLN A 22 31.53 13.96 -12.51
C GLN A 22 30.50 14.45 -13.54
N GLU A 23 30.95 15.11 -14.62
CA GLU A 23 30.08 15.51 -15.71
C GLU A 23 29.41 14.33 -16.40
N VAL A 24 30.11 13.27 -16.69
CA VAL A 24 29.56 12.02 -17.25
C VAL A 24 28.49 11.46 -16.31
N SER A 25 28.77 11.42 -15.00
CA SER A 25 27.81 10.97 -13.99
C SER A 25 26.54 11.84 -13.96
N GLN A 26 26.67 13.17 -14.07
CA GLN A 26 25.51 14.09 -14.12
C GLN A 26 24.70 13.95 -15.41
N ARG A 27 25.37 13.84 -16.56
CA ARG A 27 24.71 13.61 -17.87
C ARG A 27 23.94 12.30 -17.85
N PHE A 28 24.51 11.27 -17.26
CA PHE A 28 23.86 9.97 -17.11
C PHE A 28 22.65 10.05 -16.19
N GLY A 29 22.72 10.76 -15.06
CA GLY A 29 21.59 10.99 -14.16
C GLY A 29 20.40 11.65 -14.87
N LYS A 30 20.65 12.66 -15.70
CA LYS A 30 19.60 13.30 -16.51
C LYS A 30 18.97 12.34 -17.53
N GLU A 31 19.77 11.48 -18.16
CA GLU A 31 19.23 10.46 -19.06
C GLU A 31 18.40 9.40 -18.33
N MET A 32 18.75 9.05 -17.07
CA MET A 32 17.92 8.19 -16.23
C MET A 32 16.54 8.82 -15.95
N GLU A 33 16.50 10.10 -15.56
CA GLU A 33 15.24 10.83 -15.34
C GLU A 33 14.37 10.88 -16.61
N LYS A 34 15.01 11.19 -17.74
CA LYS A 34 14.34 11.21 -19.05
C LYS A 34 13.77 9.84 -19.43
N GLY A 35 14.48 8.77 -19.11
CA GLY A 35 14.04 7.40 -19.40
C GLY A 35 12.89 6.91 -18.51
N LEU A 36 12.67 7.50 -17.32
CA LEU A 36 11.59 7.14 -16.39
C LEU A 36 10.27 7.86 -16.66
N GLY A 37 10.31 9.04 -17.30
CA GLY A 37 9.13 9.84 -17.63
C GLY A 37 8.39 9.30 -18.85
N ALA A 38 7.07 9.19 -18.79
CA ALA A 38 6.25 8.66 -19.89
C ALA A 38 6.41 9.48 -21.19
N ASP A 39 6.39 10.80 -21.08
CA ASP A 39 6.51 11.71 -22.23
C ASP A 39 7.93 11.79 -22.80
N THR A 40 8.94 11.55 -21.98
CA THR A 40 10.36 11.72 -22.33
C THR A 40 11.07 10.42 -22.71
N ASN A 41 10.57 9.26 -22.23
CA ASN A 41 11.14 7.93 -22.52
C ASN A 41 11.33 7.65 -24.02
N PRO A 42 10.41 7.99 -24.94
CA PRO A 42 10.61 7.73 -26.37
C PRO A 42 11.90 8.32 -26.94
N THR A 43 12.33 9.47 -26.43
CA THR A 43 13.54 10.19 -26.87
C THR A 43 14.77 9.88 -26.01
N ALA A 44 14.62 9.16 -24.89
CA ALA A 44 15.73 8.79 -24.03
C ALA A 44 16.61 7.72 -24.68
N MET A 45 17.92 7.86 -24.52
CA MET A 45 18.88 6.82 -24.95
C MET A 45 18.92 5.68 -23.97
N VAL A 46 18.99 5.97 -22.66
CA VAL A 46 18.89 4.99 -21.59
C VAL A 46 17.40 4.68 -21.34
N LYS A 47 16.95 3.47 -21.69
CA LYS A 47 15.54 3.15 -21.83
C LYS A 47 14.80 2.95 -20.51
N MET A 48 15.49 2.69 -19.41
CA MET A 48 14.89 2.54 -18.08
C MET A 48 13.66 1.61 -18.08
N LEU A 49 13.87 0.36 -18.53
CA LEU A 49 12.78 -0.60 -18.79
C LEU A 49 12.27 -1.23 -17.49
N PRO A 50 10.98 -1.09 -17.14
CA PRO A 50 10.34 -1.78 -16.02
C PRO A 50 10.42 -3.30 -16.19
N THR A 51 10.82 -4.02 -15.12
CA THR A 51 11.00 -5.48 -15.17
C THR A 51 9.91 -6.26 -14.44
N PHE A 52 8.99 -5.58 -13.77
CA PHE A 52 7.94 -6.15 -12.92
C PHE A 52 8.47 -6.99 -11.75
N VAL A 53 9.78 -6.94 -11.46
CA VAL A 53 10.39 -7.49 -10.26
C VAL A 53 10.31 -6.44 -9.15
N ARG A 54 9.45 -6.67 -8.15
CA ARG A 54 9.13 -5.70 -7.10
C ARG A 54 9.87 -5.90 -5.79
N SER A 55 10.48 -7.07 -5.58
CA SER A 55 11.22 -7.37 -4.34
C SER A 55 12.45 -8.22 -4.59
N THR A 56 13.44 -8.07 -3.72
CA THR A 56 14.61 -8.95 -3.65
C THR A 56 14.32 -10.17 -2.77
N PRO A 57 15.07 -11.29 -2.92
CA PRO A 57 14.91 -12.46 -2.06
C PRO A 57 15.11 -12.11 -0.59
N ASP A 58 14.22 -12.56 0.28
CA ASP A 58 14.24 -12.28 1.72
C ASP A 58 14.78 -13.44 2.58
N GLY A 59 15.34 -14.47 1.93
CA GLY A 59 15.90 -15.64 2.62
C GLY A 59 14.86 -16.63 3.18
N THR A 60 13.55 -16.37 3.03
CA THR A 60 12.49 -17.25 3.56
C THR A 60 12.07 -18.35 2.58
N GLY A 61 12.55 -18.32 1.34
CA GLY A 61 12.30 -19.35 0.35
C GLY A 61 13.27 -20.53 0.49
N THR A 62 12.79 -21.73 0.79
CA THR A 62 13.58 -22.95 0.67
C THR A 62 13.80 -23.28 -0.81
N VAL A 63 14.89 -22.80 -1.39
CA VAL A 63 15.45 -23.37 -2.60
C VAL A 63 16.29 -24.55 -2.15
N ARG A 64 15.81 -25.80 -2.33
CA ARG A 64 16.67 -26.97 -2.16
C ARG A 64 17.80 -26.88 -3.18
N GLN A 65 19.00 -26.64 -2.71
CA GLN A 65 20.22 -26.69 -3.47
C GLN A 65 20.60 -28.17 -3.76
N GLU A 66 19.81 -28.84 -4.56
CA GLU A 66 20.28 -30.04 -5.26
C GLU A 66 20.59 -29.62 -6.69
N MET A 67 21.71 -28.91 -6.86
CA MET A 67 22.37 -28.80 -8.15
C MET A 67 23.04 -30.15 -8.45
N LEU A 68 22.44 -30.94 -9.30
CA LEU A 68 23.11 -32.01 -9.99
C LEU A 68 24.29 -31.41 -10.80
N PRO A 69 25.52 -31.93 -10.66
CA PRO A 69 26.64 -31.46 -11.44
C PRO A 69 26.36 -31.74 -12.93
N ALA A 70 26.48 -30.69 -13.73
CA ALA A 70 26.34 -30.77 -15.18
C ALA A 70 27.57 -31.45 -15.81
N THR A 71 27.79 -32.71 -15.50
CA THR A 71 28.67 -33.58 -16.33
C THR A 71 28.38 -35.05 -16.02
N LYS A 72 27.94 -35.76 -17.04
CA LYS A 72 27.76 -37.24 -17.12
C LYS A 72 26.51 -37.79 -16.48
N GLN A 73 25.44 -37.82 -17.28
CA GLN A 73 24.56 -38.98 -17.47
C GLN A 73 23.45 -38.63 -18.46
N ARG A 74 23.77 -38.70 -19.76
CA ARG A 74 22.80 -39.19 -20.74
C ARG A 74 22.74 -40.68 -20.47
N ASP A 75 21.53 -41.23 -20.41
CA ASP A 75 21.17 -42.62 -20.19
C ASP A 75 21.00 -43.07 -18.75
N SER A 76 19.83 -42.78 -18.17
CA SER A 76 19.08 -43.66 -17.25
C SER A 76 17.97 -42.96 -16.45
N VAL A 77 17.03 -42.35 -17.12
CA VAL A 77 15.76 -41.92 -16.48
C VAL A 77 14.58 -42.44 -17.30
N VAL A 78 14.65 -43.74 -17.59
CA VAL A 78 13.45 -44.54 -17.93
C VAL A 78 13.55 -45.81 -17.09
N GLY A 79 12.87 -45.82 -15.95
CA GLY A 79 12.74 -47.03 -15.18
C GLY A 79 13.18 -46.88 -13.70
N ARG A 80 12.32 -46.35 -12.87
CA ARG A 80 12.07 -46.74 -11.46
C ARG A 80 11.02 -45.81 -10.81
N SER A 81 9.79 -46.06 -11.14
CA SER A 81 8.63 -45.60 -10.37
C SER A 81 8.11 -46.83 -9.61
N GLN A 82 8.61 -47.01 -8.39
CA GLN A 82 7.91 -47.73 -7.33
C GLN A 82 8.74 -47.66 -6.04
N ALA A 83 8.14 -47.12 -5.01
CA ALA A 83 8.56 -47.02 -3.60
C ALA A 83 9.18 -45.66 -3.19
N ALA A 84 8.33 -44.74 -2.81
CA ALA A 84 8.42 -43.95 -1.56
C ALA A 84 7.15 -43.07 -1.44
N GLY A 85 6.19 -43.55 -0.70
CA GLY A 85 5.01 -42.81 -0.29
C GLY A 85 5.37 -41.78 0.77
N GLN A 86 4.63 -40.70 0.74
CA GLN A 86 4.47 -39.55 1.64
C GLN A 86 5.29 -38.29 1.27
N GLY A 87 4.57 -37.26 0.78
CA GLY A 87 4.94 -35.85 0.91
C GLY A 87 5.51 -35.14 -0.32
N LEU A 88 5.23 -35.55 -1.54
CA LEU A 88 5.43 -34.70 -2.71
C LEU A 88 4.08 -34.23 -3.23
N THR A 89 3.75 -32.97 -2.92
CA THR A 89 2.73 -32.24 -3.66
C THR A 89 3.16 -32.23 -5.13
N LEU A 90 2.43 -32.94 -5.97
CA LEU A 90 2.64 -32.97 -7.42
C LEU A 90 2.54 -31.53 -7.97
N TYR A 91 3.67 -30.93 -8.30
CA TYR A 91 3.69 -29.82 -9.21
C TYR A 91 3.21 -30.34 -10.59
N LYS A 92 2.03 -29.94 -10.99
CA LYS A 92 1.49 -30.33 -12.31
C LYS A 92 2.39 -29.94 -13.46
N LYS A 93 3.27 -28.92 -13.29
CA LYS A 93 4.24 -28.37 -14.24
C LYS A 93 5.44 -27.80 -13.47
N LEU A 94 6.66 -27.97 -14.00
CA LEU A 94 7.84 -27.35 -13.43
C LEU A 94 7.87 -25.86 -13.77
N PRO A 95 8.05 -24.96 -12.78
CA PRO A 95 8.21 -23.53 -13.04
C PRO A 95 9.58 -23.24 -13.65
N LEU A 96 9.61 -22.43 -14.73
CA LEU A 96 10.80 -22.02 -15.47
C LEU A 96 11.01 -20.51 -15.35
N GLY A 97 12.22 -20.11 -14.97
CA GLY A 97 12.74 -18.76 -15.16
C GLY A 97 13.63 -18.71 -16.40
N PHE A 98 13.37 -17.76 -17.28
CA PHE A 98 14.11 -17.57 -18.53
C PHE A 98 14.95 -16.29 -18.48
N THR A 99 16.27 -16.44 -18.45
CA THR A 99 17.16 -15.28 -18.61
C THR A 99 17.31 -14.94 -20.08
N PHE A 100 16.92 -13.71 -20.44
CA PHE A 100 16.99 -13.20 -21.79
C PHE A 100 17.69 -11.83 -21.81
N SER A 101 18.96 -11.81 -22.19
CA SER A 101 19.88 -10.66 -22.03
C SER A 101 19.90 -9.75 -23.25
N PHE A 102 18.71 -9.30 -23.66
CA PHE A 102 18.50 -8.33 -24.75
C PHE A 102 17.49 -7.27 -24.31
N PRO A 103 17.49 -6.08 -24.91
CA PRO A 103 16.50 -5.04 -24.63
C PRO A 103 15.08 -5.53 -24.91
N CYS A 104 14.27 -5.58 -23.87
CA CYS A 104 12.88 -6.02 -23.96
C CYS A 104 11.94 -5.06 -23.24
N HIS A 105 10.81 -4.78 -23.85
CA HIS A 105 9.70 -4.12 -23.19
C HIS A 105 8.83 -5.17 -22.50
N GLN A 106 8.79 -5.16 -21.16
CA GLN A 106 7.95 -6.04 -20.35
C GLN A 106 6.63 -5.35 -19.99
N THR A 107 5.54 -6.10 -20.07
CA THR A 107 4.21 -5.71 -19.61
C THR A 107 3.82 -6.47 -18.34
N LYS A 108 4.44 -7.64 -18.16
CA LYS A 108 4.32 -8.51 -16.97
C LYS A 108 5.63 -9.26 -16.77
N LEU A 109 5.73 -9.95 -15.63
CA LEU A 109 6.92 -10.76 -15.32
C LEU A 109 7.14 -11.91 -16.33
N ASP A 110 6.09 -12.44 -16.91
CA ASP A 110 6.09 -13.55 -17.88
C ASP A 110 5.73 -13.13 -19.30
N GLU A 111 5.85 -11.83 -19.64
CA GLU A 111 5.61 -11.28 -20.97
C GLU A 111 6.69 -10.24 -21.32
N SER A 112 7.40 -10.45 -22.44
CA SER A 112 8.59 -9.69 -22.77
C SER A 112 8.76 -9.53 -24.28
N ILE A 113 8.52 -8.32 -24.78
CA ILE A 113 8.58 -7.98 -26.20
C ILE A 113 10.01 -7.54 -26.53
N LEU A 114 10.67 -8.26 -27.43
CA LEU A 114 12.02 -7.88 -27.89
C LEU A 114 11.99 -6.56 -28.63
N VAL A 115 12.76 -5.60 -28.16
CA VAL A 115 12.89 -4.27 -28.79
C VAL A 115 13.84 -4.35 -29.98
N THR A 116 15.05 -4.86 -29.76
CA THR A 116 16.07 -5.01 -30.80
C THR A 116 17.11 -6.05 -30.42
N TRP A 117 17.72 -6.65 -31.43
CA TRP A 117 18.86 -7.54 -31.23
C TRP A 117 20.15 -6.76 -30.97
N THR A 118 21.00 -7.30 -30.12
CA THR A 118 22.34 -6.79 -29.80
C THR A 118 23.35 -7.94 -29.85
N LYS A 119 24.62 -7.69 -29.55
CA LYS A 119 25.66 -8.73 -29.38
C LYS A 119 25.83 -9.68 -30.58
N GLY A 120 25.61 -9.16 -31.80
CA GLY A 120 25.77 -9.94 -33.04
C GLY A 120 24.59 -10.86 -33.42
N PHE A 121 23.48 -10.84 -32.68
CA PHE A 121 22.25 -11.53 -33.03
C PHE A 121 21.47 -10.77 -34.11
N LYS A 122 20.84 -11.48 -35.01
CA LYS A 122 20.03 -10.96 -36.14
C LYS A 122 18.92 -11.91 -36.60
N CYS A 123 18.27 -12.60 -35.64
CA CYS A 123 17.17 -13.52 -36.00
C CYS A 123 15.97 -12.73 -36.51
N SER A 124 15.56 -13.03 -37.76
CA SER A 124 14.42 -12.40 -38.42
C SER A 124 13.10 -12.73 -37.71
N SER A 125 12.14 -11.82 -37.78
CA SER A 125 10.75 -12.04 -37.35
C SER A 125 10.56 -12.25 -35.81
N VAL A 126 11.52 -11.82 -34.97
CA VAL A 126 11.44 -11.90 -33.52
C VAL A 126 11.30 -10.52 -32.86
N GLU A 127 11.95 -9.49 -33.42
CA GLU A 127 11.79 -8.11 -32.95
C GLU A 127 10.30 -7.70 -33.00
N GLY A 128 9.83 -7.03 -31.94
CA GLY A 128 8.42 -6.66 -31.77
C GLY A 128 7.50 -7.80 -31.32
N LYS A 129 8.05 -9.00 -31.01
CA LYS A 129 7.26 -10.14 -30.53
C LYS A 129 7.63 -10.52 -29.10
N ASP A 130 6.66 -11.07 -28.37
CA ASP A 130 6.85 -11.64 -27.06
C ASP A 130 7.67 -12.93 -27.12
N VAL A 131 8.88 -12.90 -26.57
CA VAL A 131 9.84 -14.03 -26.59
C VAL A 131 9.35 -15.18 -25.73
N VAL A 132 8.54 -14.92 -24.69
CA VAL A 132 7.94 -15.97 -23.86
C VAL A 132 6.91 -16.76 -24.63
N SER A 133 6.05 -16.09 -25.39
CA SER A 133 5.06 -16.75 -26.27
C SER A 133 5.73 -17.58 -27.35
N LEU A 134 6.86 -17.11 -27.90
CA LEU A 134 7.63 -17.90 -28.88
C LEU A 134 8.21 -19.16 -28.23
N LEU A 135 8.75 -19.06 -27.00
CA LEU A 135 9.28 -20.20 -26.27
C LEU A 135 8.15 -21.18 -25.87
N ARG A 136 7.01 -20.69 -25.37
CA ARG A 136 5.83 -21.50 -25.05
C ARG A 136 5.34 -22.30 -26.28
N LYS A 137 5.27 -21.65 -27.45
CA LYS A 137 4.90 -22.32 -28.72
C LYS A 137 5.88 -23.44 -29.11
N SER A 138 7.18 -23.18 -28.92
CA SER A 138 8.23 -24.16 -29.22
C SER A 138 8.18 -25.37 -28.28
N ILE A 139 7.95 -25.14 -26.96
CA ILE A 139 7.76 -26.20 -25.98
C ILE A 139 6.52 -27.06 -26.36
N LYS A 140 5.40 -26.39 -26.64
CA LYS A 140 4.17 -27.08 -27.03
C LYS A 140 4.32 -27.88 -28.33
N LYS A 141 5.07 -27.35 -29.32
CA LYS A 141 5.36 -28.05 -30.59
C LYS A 141 6.20 -29.31 -30.39
N ARG A 142 7.11 -29.25 -29.39
CA ARG A 142 7.97 -30.40 -29.08
C ARG A 142 7.20 -31.51 -28.36
N GLY A 143 6.38 -31.22 -27.40
CA GLY A 143 5.39 -32.12 -26.80
C GLY A 143 5.92 -33.19 -25.82
N ASP A 144 7.23 -33.23 -25.56
CA ASP A 144 7.88 -34.25 -24.72
C ASP A 144 8.00 -33.82 -23.22
N PHE A 145 7.68 -32.55 -22.89
CA PHE A 145 7.62 -32.04 -21.52
C PHE A 145 6.66 -30.87 -21.41
N ASP A 146 6.20 -30.60 -20.21
CA ASP A 146 5.34 -29.45 -19.89
C ASP A 146 5.99 -28.57 -18.81
N ILE A 147 6.18 -27.31 -19.11
CA ILE A 147 6.86 -26.32 -18.28
C ILE A 147 6.03 -25.05 -18.22
N ASP A 148 5.91 -24.49 -17.00
CA ASP A 148 5.26 -23.19 -16.79
C ASP A 148 6.33 -22.08 -16.74
N ILE A 149 6.34 -21.21 -17.75
CA ILE A 149 7.25 -20.07 -17.78
C ILE A 149 6.65 -18.97 -16.90
N VAL A 150 7.26 -18.77 -15.73
CA VAL A 150 6.79 -17.87 -14.66
C VAL A 150 7.45 -16.49 -14.75
N ALA A 151 8.70 -16.45 -15.22
CA ALA A 151 9.44 -15.20 -15.29
C ALA A 151 10.40 -15.18 -16.48
N VAL A 152 10.54 -14.01 -17.09
CA VAL A 152 11.64 -13.67 -17.99
C VAL A 152 12.40 -12.49 -17.36
N VAL A 153 13.71 -12.59 -17.28
CA VAL A 153 14.55 -11.60 -16.61
C VAL A 153 15.78 -11.29 -17.43
N ASN A 154 16.26 -10.04 -17.32
CA ASN A 154 17.56 -9.67 -17.84
C ASN A 154 18.69 -10.24 -16.93
N ASP A 155 19.89 -10.45 -17.45
CA ASP A 155 21.03 -10.98 -16.69
C ASP A 155 21.46 -10.06 -15.54
N THR A 156 21.30 -8.75 -15.68
CA THR A 156 21.54 -7.78 -14.60
C THR A 156 20.61 -8.00 -13.42
N VAL A 157 19.30 -8.22 -13.71
CA VAL A 157 18.29 -8.51 -12.69
C VAL A 157 18.60 -9.84 -12.00
N GLY A 158 18.95 -10.88 -12.78
CA GLY A 158 19.37 -12.16 -12.24
C GLY A 158 20.58 -12.03 -11.31
N THR A 159 21.58 -11.23 -11.69
CA THR A 159 22.77 -10.96 -10.88
C THR A 159 22.40 -10.25 -9.57
N MET A 160 21.57 -9.20 -9.62
CA MET A 160 21.09 -8.50 -8.43
C MET A 160 20.34 -9.45 -7.48
N MET A 161 19.47 -10.29 -8.01
CA MET A 161 18.67 -11.22 -7.21
C MET A 161 19.52 -12.32 -6.56
N THR A 162 20.54 -12.84 -7.28
CA THR A 162 21.47 -13.81 -6.71
C THR A 162 22.27 -13.23 -5.55
N CYS A 163 22.82 -12.02 -5.72
CA CYS A 163 23.55 -11.34 -4.66
C CYS A 163 22.65 -10.85 -3.53
N GLY A 164 21.40 -10.49 -3.84
CA GLY A 164 20.38 -10.07 -2.86
C GLY A 164 19.93 -11.20 -1.93
N TYR A 165 20.09 -12.44 -2.34
CA TYR A 165 19.87 -13.60 -1.47
C TYR A 165 20.89 -13.69 -0.33
N ASP A 166 22.15 -13.35 -0.62
CA ASP A 166 23.25 -13.37 0.35
C ASP A 166 23.34 -12.05 1.14
N ASP A 167 22.96 -10.92 0.54
CA ASP A 167 23.00 -9.59 1.13
C ASP A 167 21.77 -8.76 0.75
N HIS A 168 20.87 -8.58 1.71
CA HIS A 168 19.58 -7.88 1.52
C HIS A 168 19.71 -6.38 1.16
N ASN A 169 20.94 -5.79 1.30
CA ASN A 169 21.21 -4.44 0.85
C ASN A 169 21.57 -4.37 -0.64
N CYS A 170 21.52 -5.50 -1.36
CA CYS A 170 21.82 -5.54 -2.79
C CYS A 170 20.63 -4.98 -3.58
N GLU A 171 20.77 -3.77 -4.09
CA GLU A 171 19.76 -3.02 -4.83
C GLU A 171 20.20 -2.67 -6.25
N VAL A 172 21.41 -3.07 -6.65
CA VAL A 172 21.97 -2.81 -7.97
C VAL A 172 22.57 -4.11 -8.52
N GLY A 173 22.29 -4.39 -9.79
CA GLY A 173 22.91 -5.45 -10.56
C GLY A 173 23.75 -4.86 -11.69
N LEU A 174 25.00 -5.29 -11.81
CA LEU A 174 25.95 -4.80 -12.81
C LEU A 174 26.57 -5.95 -13.58
N ILE A 175 26.53 -5.87 -14.90
CA ILE A 175 27.25 -6.77 -15.81
C ILE A 175 28.36 -6.02 -16.54
N VAL A 176 29.58 -6.50 -16.43
CA VAL A 176 30.72 -6.05 -17.25
C VAL A 176 31.45 -7.28 -17.81
N GLY A 177 31.01 -7.70 -18.96
CA GLY A 177 31.48 -8.89 -19.68
C GLY A 177 31.65 -8.63 -21.16
N THR A 178 31.13 -9.49 -22.03
CA THR A 178 31.11 -9.29 -23.48
C THR A 178 30.35 -7.99 -23.81
N GLY A 179 29.19 -7.80 -23.18
CA GLY A 179 28.48 -6.53 -23.16
C GLY A 179 28.51 -5.90 -21.76
N THR A 180 27.78 -4.81 -21.59
CA THR A 180 27.62 -4.13 -20.31
C THR A 180 26.22 -3.62 -20.13
N ASN A 181 25.68 -3.80 -18.93
CA ASN A 181 24.36 -3.29 -18.54
C ASN A 181 24.26 -3.20 -17.02
N ALA A 182 23.27 -2.46 -16.52
CA ALA A 182 22.95 -2.38 -15.11
C ALA A 182 21.44 -2.35 -14.86
N CYS A 183 21.06 -2.75 -13.67
CA CYS A 183 19.70 -2.59 -13.14
C CYS A 183 19.76 -2.09 -11.68
N TYR A 184 18.67 -1.50 -11.22
CA TYR A 184 18.54 -1.08 -9.82
C TYR A 184 17.07 -1.02 -9.38
N MET A 185 16.85 -0.94 -8.06
CA MET A 185 15.50 -0.81 -7.48
C MET A 185 15.10 0.66 -7.41
N GLU A 186 14.12 1.07 -8.25
CA GLU A 186 13.54 2.42 -8.28
C GLU A 186 12.26 2.48 -7.45
N GLU A 187 11.89 3.64 -6.93
CA GLU A 187 10.58 3.90 -6.31
C GLU A 187 9.49 4.01 -7.39
N MET A 188 8.35 3.32 -7.21
CA MET A 188 7.25 3.30 -8.19
C MET A 188 6.75 4.70 -8.57
N ARG A 189 6.68 5.62 -7.60
CA ARG A 189 6.26 7.02 -7.82
C ARG A 189 7.12 7.82 -8.81
N HIS A 190 8.29 7.31 -9.18
CA HIS A 190 9.20 7.92 -10.17
C HIS A 190 9.17 7.20 -11.51
N ILE A 191 8.31 6.20 -11.69
CA ILE A 191 8.22 5.39 -12.90
C ILE A 191 6.89 5.68 -13.59
N ASP A 192 6.84 6.73 -14.41
CA ASP A 192 5.60 7.10 -15.12
C ASP A 192 5.17 6.07 -16.19
N LEU A 193 6.02 5.09 -16.47
CA LEU A 193 5.80 4.06 -17.49
C LEU A 193 4.85 2.93 -17.01
N VAL A 194 4.53 2.87 -15.73
CA VAL A 194 3.72 1.80 -15.11
C VAL A 194 2.72 2.42 -14.14
N GLU A 195 1.50 1.92 -14.14
CA GLU A 195 0.47 2.36 -13.20
C GLU A 195 0.80 2.00 -11.75
N GLY A 196 0.56 2.92 -10.84
CA GLY A 196 0.70 2.78 -9.39
C GLY A 196 1.94 3.44 -8.81
N ASP A 197 1.78 4.11 -7.67
CA ASP A 197 2.82 4.92 -7.02
C ASP A 197 3.49 4.20 -5.84
N GLU A 198 2.99 3.04 -5.46
CA GLU A 198 3.38 2.35 -4.23
C GLU A 198 4.44 1.27 -4.45
N GLY A 199 5.44 1.26 -3.56
CA GLY A 199 6.50 0.26 -3.57
C GLY A 199 7.68 0.59 -4.47
N ARG A 200 8.42 -0.44 -4.85
CA ARG A 200 9.61 -0.34 -5.70
C ARG A 200 9.55 -1.36 -6.84
N MET A 201 10.24 -1.06 -7.91
CA MET A 201 10.40 -1.97 -9.05
C MET A 201 11.85 -1.96 -9.53
N CYS A 202 12.34 -3.11 -9.93
CA CYS A 202 13.64 -3.19 -10.59
C CYS A 202 13.54 -2.63 -12.01
N ILE A 203 14.44 -1.71 -12.34
CA ILE A 203 14.58 -1.10 -13.66
C ILE A 203 15.81 -1.68 -14.36
N ASN A 204 15.60 -2.26 -15.53
CA ASN A 204 16.68 -2.63 -16.46
C ASN A 204 17.02 -1.40 -17.30
N MET A 205 18.24 -0.90 -17.16
CA MET A 205 18.61 0.42 -17.68
C MET A 205 18.90 0.43 -19.18
N GLU A 206 19.48 -0.65 -19.71
CA GLU A 206 20.01 -0.71 -21.07
C GLU A 206 20.98 0.46 -21.37
N TRP A 207 21.92 0.66 -20.46
CA TRP A 207 22.83 1.82 -20.47
C TRP A 207 23.87 1.83 -21.58
N GLY A 208 24.00 0.72 -22.33
CA GLY A 208 24.89 0.64 -23.50
C GLY A 208 24.64 1.70 -24.56
N ALA A 209 23.40 2.17 -24.69
CA ALA A 209 22.98 3.21 -25.63
C ALA A 209 23.24 4.65 -25.15
N PHE A 210 23.77 4.86 -23.93
CA PHE A 210 24.12 6.18 -23.44
C PHE A 210 25.10 6.87 -24.38
N GLY A 211 24.76 8.08 -24.81
CA GLY A 211 25.56 8.87 -25.79
C GLY A 211 25.24 8.64 -27.24
N ASP A 212 24.23 7.79 -27.61
CA ASP A 212 23.81 7.58 -28.99
C ASP A 212 23.24 8.88 -29.61
N ASP A 213 22.85 9.85 -28.80
CA ASP A 213 22.44 11.21 -29.17
C ASP A 213 23.59 12.22 -29.32
N GLY A 214 24.82 11.76 -29.11
CA GLY A 214 26.03 12.58 -29.20
C GLY A 214 26.44 13.28 -27.89
N VAL A 215 25.74 13.08 -26.78
CA VAL A 215 26.05 13.71 -25.48
C VAL A 215 27.46 13.32 -24.93
N LEU A 216 28.11 12.29 -25.50
CA LEU A 216 29.45 11.84 -25.16
C LEU A 216 30.50 12.15 -26.23
N ASN A 217 30.19 12.94 -27.24
CA ASN A 217 31.10 13.20 -28.37
C ASN A 217 32.41 13.89 -27.95
N ASP A 218 32.38 14.66 -26.87
CA ASP A 218 33.53 15.35 -26.29
C ASP A 218 34.58 14.41 -25.64
N ILE A 219 34.16 13.21 -25.24
CA ILE A 219 35.05 12.20 -24.64
C ILE A 219 35.29 10.99 -25.56
N ARG A 220 34.66 10.92 -26.71
CA ARG A 220 34.94 9.92 -27.75
C ARG A 220 36.18 10.27 -28.50
N THR A 221 36.98 9.24 -28.78
CA THR A 221 38.19 9.35 -29.58
C THR A 221 37.95 8.88 -31.03
N GLU A 222 38.91 9.15 -31.90
CA GLU A 222 38.90 8.60 -33.25
C GLU A 222 38.82 7.08 -33.31
N PHE A 223 39.38 6.38 -32.29
CA PHE A 223 39.34 4.92 -32.18
C PHE A 223 37.95 4.42 -31.84
N ASP A 224 37.23 5.11 -30.95
CA ASP A 224 35.82 4.82 -30.64
C ASP A 224 34.94 4.98 -31.88
N HIS A 225 35.24 6.01 -32.70
CA HIS A 225 34.53 6.25 -33.94
C HIS A 225 34.79 5.18 -34.99
N GLU A 226 36.04 4.73 -35.13
CA GLU A 226 36.43 3.66 -36.07
C GLU A 226 35.78 2.33 -35.70
N ILE A 227 35.71 1.98 -34.41
CA ILE A 227 34.97 0.80 -33.90
C ILE A 227 33.49 0.93 -34.26
N ASP A 228 32.91 2.09 -34.00
CA ASP A 228 31.49 2.32 -34.24
C ASP A 228 31.12 2.14 -35.71
N MET A 229 31.89 2.75 -36.61
CA MET A 229 31.67 2.66 -38.05
C MET A 229 31.91 1.25 -38.61
N GLY A 230 32.83 0.47 -38.02
CA GLY A 230 33.14 -0.92 -38.39
C GLY A 230 32.20 -1.95 -37.72
N SER A 231 31.26 -1.51 -36.87
CA SER A 231 30.35 -2.40 -36.14
C SER A 231 29.12 -2.80 -36.95
N LEU A 232 28.38 -3.79 -36.47
CA LEU A 232 27.11 -4.21 -37.08
C LEU A 232 25.97 -3.19 -36.90
N ASN A 233 26.11 -2.23 -35.97
CA ASN A 233 25.11 -1.24 -35.61
C ASN A 233 25.75 0.17 -35.44
N PRO A 234 26.28 0.79 -36.50
CA PRO A 234 26.87 2.12 -36.43
C PRO A 234 25.89 3.16 -35.83
N GLY A 235 26.40 4.01 -34.93
CA GLY A 235 25.63 5.04 -34.24
C GLY A 235 24.74 4.52 -33.08
N LYS A 236 24.88 3.24 -32.72
CA LYS A 236 24.12 2.61 -31.65
C LYS A 236 25.03 1.93 -30.64
N GLN A 237 24.58 1.89 -29.37
CA GLN A 237 25.31 1.27 -28.25
C GLN A 237 26.72 1.86 -28.08
N LEU A 238 26.82 3.18 -28.18
CA LEU A 238 28.13 3.88 -28.17
C LEU A 238 28.84 3.71 -26.83
N PHE A 239 28.12 3.78 -25.71
CA PHE A 239 28.71 3.57 -24.39
C PHE A 239 29.20 2.14 -24.20
N GLU A 240 28.44 1.14 -24.64
CA GLU A 240 28.88 -0.27 -24.59
C GLU A 240 30.19 -0.47 -25.39
N LYS A 241 30.29 0.20 -26.55
CA LYS A 241 31.51 0.13 -27.41
C LYS A 241 32.74 0.73 -26.75
N MET A 242 32.55 1.69 -25.83
CA MET A 242 33.67 2.33 -25.09
C MET A 242 34.14 1.52 -23.87
N ILE A 243 33.29 0.63 -23.31
CA ILE A 243 33.59 0.01 -22.00
C ILE A 243 33.56 -1.53 -21.99
N SER A 244 32.86 -2.18 -22.90
CA SER A 244 32.63 -3.61 -22.80
C SER A 244 33.80 -4.47 -23.31
N GLY A 245 33.83 -5.71 -22.85
CA GLY A 245 34.86 -6.66 -23.23
C GLY A 245 34.89 -7.05 -24.70
N MET A 246 33.77 -6.85 -25.42
CA MET A 246 33.72 -7.12 -26.87
C MET A 246 34.65 -6.17 -27.65
N TYR A 247 34.79 -4.93 -27.18
CA TYR A 247 35.47 -3.88 -27.91
C TYR A 247 36.80 -3.42 -27.31
N MET A 248 37.09 -3.75 -26.05
CA MET A 248 38.30 -3.27 -25.34
C MET A 248 39.60 -3.75 -26.05
N GLY A 249 39.65 -4.99 -26.52
CA GLY A 249 40.78 -5.51 -27.27
C GLY A 249 40.94 -4.82 -28.63
N GLU A 250 39.83 -4.54 -29.30
CA GLU A 250 39.81 -3.85 -30.59
C GLU A 250 40.27 -2.38 -30.48
N LEU A 251 39.94 -1.69 -29.39
CA LEU A 251 40.47 -0.35 -29.09
C LEU A 251 41.99 -0.39 -28.99
N VAL A 252 42.56 -1.38 -28.27
CA VAL A 252 43.99 -1.54 -28.16
C VAL A 252 44.61 -1.84 -29.55
N ARG A 253 43.98 -2.73 -30.32
CA ARG A 253 44.43 -3.07 -31.69
C ARG A 253 44.55 -1.84 -32.58
N LEU A 254 43.49 -1.01 -32.64
CA LEU A 254 43.44 0.20 -33.48
C LEU A 254 44.53 1.21 -33.07
N ILE A 255 44.77 1.37 -31.77
CA ILE A 255 45.85 2.23 -31.28
C ILE A 255 47.21 1.72 -31.73
N LEU A 256 47.46 0.40 -31.55
CA LEU A 256 48.69 -0.24 -31.99
C LEU A 256 48.92 -0.09 -33.51
N VAL A 257 47.87 -0.31 -34.33
CA VAL A 257 47.91 -0.14 -35.79
C VAL A 257 48.26 1.29 -36.15
N LYS A 258 47.63 2.28 -35.53
CA LYS A 258 47.91 3.68 -35.83
C LYS A 258 49.30 4.10 -35.44
N MET A 259 49.76 3.72 -34.24
CA MET A 259 51.12 4.04 -33.80
C MET A 259 52.19 3.34 -34.62
N ALA A 260 51.89 2.11 -35.12
CA ALA A 260 52.79 1.43 -36.04
C ALA A 260 52.84 2.14 -37.41
N LYS A 261 51.70 2.56 -37.98
CA LYS A 261 51.63 3.37 -39.21
C LYS A 261 52.44 4.67 -39.11
N GLU A 262 52.48 5.28 -37.95
CA GLU A 262 53.25 6.51 -37.69
C GLU A 262 54.73 6.23 -37.34
N GLY A 263 55.16 4.97 -37.40
CA GLY A 263 56.56 4.57 -37.12
C GLY A 263 56.94 4.64 -35.63
N LEU A 264 55.97 4.76 -34.73
CA LEU A 264 56.18 4.88 -33.29
C LEU A 264 56.39 3.51 -32.62
N LEU A 265 55.80 2.45 -33.20
CA LEU A 265 55.88 1.08 -32.69
C LEU A 265 56.28 0.10 -33.80
N PHE A 266 56.88 -1.02 -33.40
CA PHE A 266 57.26 -2.16 -34.22
C PHE A 266 58.11 -1.77 -35.45
N GLY A 267 58.85 -0.66 -35.40
CA GLY A 267 59.62 -0.13 -36.53
C GLY A 267 58.77 0.20 -37.77
N GLY A 268 57.46 0.49 -37.57
CA GLY A 268 56.50 0.75 -38.65
C GLY A 268 55.97 -0.53 -39.34
N LYS A 269 56.34 -1.72 -38.87
CA LYS A 269 55.90 -3.00 -39.46
C LYS A 269 54.45 -3.32 -39.04
N LEU A 270 53.62 -3.63 -40.03
CA LEU A 270 52.23 -4.06 -39.89
C LEU A 270 52.09 -5.51 -40.39
N THR A 271 51.41 -6.35 -39.62
CA THR A 271 51.15 -7.75 -40.01
C THR A 271 49.68 -7.94 -40.38
N PRO A 272 49.36 -8.91 -41.23
CA PRO A 272 47.96 -9.23 -41.51
C PRO A 272 47.13 -9.54 -40.26
N ASP A 273 47.69 -10.23 -39.28
CA ASP A 273 47.02 -10.56 -38.01
C ASP A 273 46.72 -9.34 -37.19
N LEU A 274 47.66 -8.37 -37.09
CA LEU A 274 47.39 -7.10 -36.39
C LEU A 274 46.37 -6.25 -37.10
N LEU A 275 46.30 -6.30 -38.44
CA LEU A 275 45.30 -5.55 -39.24
C LEU A 275 43.92 -6.17 -39.20
N THR A 276 43.80 -7.44 -38.89
CA THR A 276 42.52 -8.15 -38.85
C THR A 276 41.72 -7.81 -37.59
N THR A 277 40.50 -7.31 -37.77
CA THR A 277 39.55 -7.02 -36.69
C THR A 277 39.28 -8.25 -35.82
N GLY A 278 39.31 -8.06 -34.51
CA GLY A 278 39.05 -9.12 -33.53
C GLY A 278 40.25 -10.03 -33.20
N HIS A 279 41.37 -9.94 -33.91
CA HIS A 279 42.56 -10.77 -33.61
C HIS A 279 43.29 -10.36 -32.31
N PHE A 280 43.18 -9.10 -31.87
CA PHE A 280 43.63 -8.67 -30.57
C PHE A 280 42.49 -8.77 -29.55
N GLU A 281 42.39 -9.92 -28.93
CA GLU A 281 41.25 -10.19 -28.01
C GLU A 281 41.43 -9.49 -26.65
N THR A 282 40.33 -9.14 -25.99
CA THR A 282 40.31 -8.53 -24.64
C THR A 282 40.97 -9.39 -23.56
N ARG A 283 41.00 -10.74 -23.75
CA ARG A 283 41.79 -11.60 -22.85
C ARG A 283 43.27 -11.29 -22.88
N PHE A 284 43.79 -10.76 -23.99
CA PHE A 284 45.19 -10.36 -24.10
C PHE A 284 45.47 -9.10 -23.26
N VAL A 285 44.57 -8.15 -23.24
CA VAL A 285 44.60 -6.97 -22.34
C VAL A 285 44.78 -7.41 -20.89
N SER A 286 43.88 -8.34 -20.46
CA SER A 286 43.94 -8.89 -19.10
C SER A 286 45.23 -9.66 -18.79
N ALA A 287 45.74 -10.44 -19.76
CA ALA A 287 47.01 -11.22 -19.61
C ALA A 287 48.22 -10.30 -19.49
N ILE A 288 48.29 -9.27 -20.34
CA ILE A 288 49.40 -8.28 -20.34
C ILE A 288 49.43 -7.49 -19.04
N GLU A 289 48.30 -7.03 -18.52
CA GLU A 289 48.23 -6.27 -17.27
C GLU A 289 48.39 -7.12 -15.99
N LYS A 290 48.27 -8.43 -16.07
CA LYS A 290 48.41 -9.34 -14.92
C LYS A 290 49.89 -9.46 -14.50
N GLU A 291 50.80 -9.31 -15.42
CA GLU A 291 52.22 -9.49 -15.20
C GLU A 291 52.85 -8.22 -14.59
N LYS A 292 53.54 -8.39 -13.43
CA LYS A 292 54.14 -7.27 -12.70
C LYS A 292 55.59 -6.96 -13.15
N GLU A 293 56.31 -7.98 -13.62
CA GLU A 293 57.69 -7.89 -14.02
C GLU A 293 57.95 -8.71 -15.30
N GLY A 294 58.62 -8.13 -16.27
CA GLY A 294 59.20 -8.85 -17.40
C GLY A 294 58.51 -8.79 -18.73
N LEU A 295 57.32 -8.20 -18.89
CA LEU A 295 56.57 -7.98 -20.14
C LEU A 295 56.53 -9.18 -21.11
N GLN A 296 56.79 -10.40 -20.58
CA GLN A 296 56.90 -11.63 -21.37
C GLN A 296 55.58 -11.98 -22.08
N LYS A 297 54.43 -11.73 -21.40
CA LYS A 297 53.11 -11.94 -22.02
C LYS A 297 52.82 -10.98 -23.16
N ALA A 298 53.27 -9.74 -23.05
CA ALA A 298 53.17 -8.78 -24.16
C ALA A 298 53.98 -9.25 -25.35
N HIS A 299 55.24 -9.67 -25.10
CA HIS A 299 56.11 -10.21 -26.15
C HIS A 299 55.49 -11.47 -26.82
N GLU A 300 55.00 -12.45 -26.04
CA GLU A 300 54.40 -13.66 -26.55
C GLU A 300 53.16 -13.37 -27.43
N ILE A 301 52.29 -12.45 -26.99
CA ILE A 301 51.07 -12.09 -27.70
C ILE A 301 51.41 -11.34 -28.98
N LEU A 302 52.31 -10.36 -28.94
CA LEU A 302 52.72 -9.60 -30.12
C LEU A 302 53.42 -10.48 -31.16
N THR A 303 54.27 -11.45 -30.70
CA THR A 303 54.90 -12.44 -31.56
C THR A 303 53.87 -13.35 -32.22
N LYS A 304 52.79 -13.77 -31.50
CA LYS A 304 51.69 -14.52 -32.10
C LYS A 304 50.98 -13.77 -33.21
N LEU A 305 50.93 -12.45 -33.13
CA LEU A 305 50.37 -11.57 -34.15
C LEU A 305 51.39 -11.30 -35.33
N GLY A 306 52.49 -12.05 -35.37
CA GLY A 306 53.47 -11.95 -36.40
C GLY A 306 54.45 -10.77 -36.30
N LEU A 307 54.46 -10.11 -35.15
CA LEU A 307 55.35 -8.97 -34.87
C LEU A 307 56.67 -9.43 -34.25
N GLU A 308 57.74 -8.63 -34.42
CA GLU A 308 59.02 -8.77 -33.72
C GLU A 308 59.16 -7.60 -32.72
N PRO A 309 58.50 -7.69 -31.54
CA PRO A 309 58.41 -6.55 -30.63
C PRO A 309 59.73 -6.34 -29.90
N SER A 310 60.21 -5.11 -29.82
CA SER A 310 61.29 -4.69 -28.92
C SER A 310 60.79 -4.62 -27.49
N HIS A 311 61.69 -4.49 -26.54
CA HIS A 311 61.30 -4.29 -25.14
C HIS A 311 60.49 -3.03 -24.95
N GLU A 312 60.80 -1.95 -25.67
CA GLU A 312 60.05 -0.69 -25.65
C GLU A 312 58.64 -0.84 -26.23
N ASP A 313 58.44 -1.63 -27.29
CA ASP A 313 57.13 -1.96 -27.85
C ASP A 313 56.25 -2.70 -26.85
N CYS A 314 56.87 -3.61 -26.07
CA CYS A 314 56.15 -4.35 -25.02
C CYS A 314 55.70 -3.41 -23.86
N ILE A 315 56.58 -2.48 -23.42
CA ILE A 315 56.25 -1.43 -22.44
C ILE A 315 55.10 -0.56 -22.95
N ALA A 316 55.18 -0.14 -24.21
CA ALA A 316 54.21 0.67 -24.86
C ALA A 316 52.84 -0.04 -24.91
N THR A 317 52.83 -1.29 -25.39
CA THR A 317 51.60 -2.12 -25.45
C THR A 317 50.98 -2.32 -24.06
N HIS A 318 51.77 -2.60 -23.04
CA HIS A 318 51.30 -2.70 -21.65
C HIS A 318 50.66 -1.39 -21.19
N ARG A 319 51.28 -0.24 -21.49
CA ARG A 319 50.76 1.07 -21.14
C ARG A 319 49.44 1.42 -21.85
N ILE A 320 49.33 1.08 -23.15
CA ILE A 320 48.10 1.23 -23.93
C ILE A 320 46.97 0.39 -23.33
N CYS A 321 47.22 -0.89 -23.04
CA CYS A 321 46.28 -1.76 -22.35
C CYS A 321 45.79 -1.14 -21.03
N GLN A 322 46.72 -0.63 -20.22
CA GLN A 322 46.42 0.04 -18.95
C GLN A 322 45.54 1.29 -19.09
N ILE A 323 45.79 2.12 -20.12
CA ILE A 323 45.02 3.34 -20.36
C ILE A 323 43.62 2.97 -20.80
N VAL A 324 43.43 2.08 -21.76
CA VAL A 324 42.14 1.64 -22.29
C VAL A 324 41.28 0.99 -21.19
N SER A 325 41.82 0.04 -20.44
CA SER A 325 41.12 -0.63 -19.37
C SER A 325 40.80 0.28 -18.17
N THR A 326 41.65 1.28 -17.89
CA THR A 326 41.38 2.29 -16.86
C THR A 326 40.26 3.22 -17.28
N ARG A 327 40.23 3.70 -18.54
CA ARG A 327 39.16 4.50 -19.09
C ARG A 327 37.83 3.77 -19.01
N SER A 328 37.78 2.52 -19.43
CA SER A 328 36.58 1.67 -19.34
C SER A 328 36.07 1.54 -17.89
N ALA A 329 36.96 1.22 -16.94
CA ALA A 329 36.57 1.10 -15.53
C ALA A 329 36.09 2.42 -14.91
N ASN A 330 36.71 3.54 -15.29
CA ASN A 330 36.33 4.88 -14.81
C ASN A 330 34.97 5.32 -15.36
N LEU A 331 34.68 5.09 -16.63
CA LEU A 331 33.36 5.40 -17.24
C LEU A 331 32.26 4.55 -16.61
N CYS A 332 32.51 3.25 -16.42
CA CYS A 332 31.58 2.37 -15.73
C CYS A 332 31.36 2.81 -14.26
N GLY A 333 32.40 3.28 -13.58
CA GLY A 333 32.30 3.81 -12.22
C GLY A 333 31.51 5.12 -12.15
N ALA A 334 31.63 5.99 -13.14
CA ALA A 334 30.91 7.26 -13.20
C ALA A 334 29.40 7.08 -13.41
N THR A 335 29.00 6.20 -14.31
CA THR A 335 27.57 5.87 -14.50
C THR A 335 27.00 5.14 -13.29
N LEU A 336 27.73 4.21 -12.68
CA LEU A 336 27.30 3.55 -11.44
C LEU A 336 27.15 4.53 -10.28
N ALA A 337 27.99 5.55 -10.19
CA ALA A 337 27.87 6.60 -9.18
C ALA A 337 26.59 7.40 -9.33
N ALA A 338 26.11 7.67 -10.55
CA ALA A 338 24.81 8.31 -10.78
C ALA A 338 23.65 7.45 -10.28
N VAL A 339 23.66 6.15 -10.53
CA VAL A 339 22.65 5.20 -10.02
C VAL A 339 22.61 5.22 -8.49
N LEU A 340 23.78 5.12 -7.85
CA LEU A 340 23.87 5.11 -6.38
C LEU A 340 23.44 6.45 -5.76
N ARG A 341 23.74 7.58 -6.43
CA ARG A 341 23.26 8.91 -6.01
C ARG A 341 21.74 8.98 -6.04
N ARG A 342 21.12 8.50 -7.10
CA ARG A 342 19.66 8.44 -7.20
C ARG A 342 19.05 7.57 -6.10
N ILE A 343 19.61 6.40 -5.80
CA ILE A 343 19.14 5.57 -4.67
C ILE A 343 19.28 6.31 -3.33
N LYS A 344 20.38 7.07 -3.14
CA LYS A 344 20.61 7.90 -1.94
C LYS A 344 19.51 8.97 -1.80
N GLU A 345 19.22 9.68 -2.88
CA GLU A 345 18.17 10.73 -2.97
C GLU A 345 16.79 10.15 -2.70
N ASN A 346 16.43 9.02 -3.34
CA ASN A 346 15.15 8.34 -3.13
C ASN A 346 14.93 7.92 -1.68
N LYS A 347 15.99 7.48 -1.00
CA LYS A 347 15.92 7.09 0.42
C LYS A 347 15.95 8.29 1.38
N GLY A 348 16.29 9.49 0.90
CA GLY A 348 16.40 10.69 1.72
C GLY A 348 17.44 10.57 2.85
N VAL A 349 18.57 9.85 2.61
CA VAL A 349 19.59 9.59 3.62
C VAL A 349 20.85 10.39 3.34
N ASP A 350 21.51 10.91 4.38
CA ASP A 350 22.79 11.60 4.23
C ASP A 350 23.93 10.64 3.87
N ARG A 351 23.87 9.41 4.35
CA ARG A 351 24.85 8.36 4.07
C ARG A 351 24.18 7.09 3.56
N LEU A 352 24.47 6.72 2.32
CA LEU A 352 23.95 5.50 1.72
C LEU A 352 24.82 4.29 2.10
N ARG A 353 24.17 3.21 2.60
CA ARG A 353 24.74 1.86 2.63
C ARG A 353 24.01 1.02 1.59
N SER A 354 24.74 0.50 0.61
CA SER A 354 24.17 -0.32 -0.46
C SER A 354 25.16 -1.34 -0.97
N THR A 355 24.65 -2.41 -1.54
CA THR A 355 25.46 -3.47 -2.15
C THR A 355 25.17 -3.53 -3.64
N VAL A 356 26.23 -3.66 -4.43
CA VAL A 356 26.19 -3.87 -5.88
C VAL A 356 26.57 -5.31 -6.18
N GLY A 357 25.66 -6.08 -6.73
CA GLY A 357 25.91 -7.41 -7.27
C GLY A 357 26.56 -7.29 -8.64
N VAL A 358 27.71 -7.92 -8.84
CA VAL A 358 28.48 -7.78 -10.09
C VAL A 358 28.79 -9.13 -10.72
N ASP A 359 28.57 -9.22 -12.03
CA ASP A 359 28.97 -10.36 -12.86
C ASP A 359 29.67 -9.87 -14.14
N GLY A 360 30.18 -10.79 -14.91
CA GLY A 360 30.82 -10.56 -16.19
C GLY A 360 32.33 -10.84 -16.18
N SER A 361 32.80 -11.29 -17.36
CA SER A 361 34.19 -11.78 -17.51
C SER A 361 35.26 -10.69 -17.35
N VAL A 362 34.97 -9.45 -17.73
CA VAL A 362 35.91 -8.33 -17.57
C VAL A 362 36.09 -8.01 -16.10
N TYR A 363 35.02 -7.89 -15.36
CA TYR A 363 35.09 -7.61 -13.92
C TYR A 363 35.76 -8.73 -13.13
N LYS A 364 35.46 -9.99 -13.46
CA LYS A 364 35.96 -11.18 -12.72
C LYS A 364 37.42 -11.52 -13.06
N LYS A 365 37.82 -11.40 -14.32
CA LYS A 365 39.07 -11.95 -14.83
C LYS A 365 40.16 -10.88 -15.02
N HIS A 366 39.82 -9.61 -15.25
CA HIS A 366 40.80 -8.57 -15.42
C HIS A 366 41.46 -8.18 -14.08
N PRO A 367 42.77 -8.15 -13.96
CA PRO A 367 43.48 -8.05 -12.67
C PRO A 367 43.20 -6.74 -11.90
N HIS A 368 42.91 -5.65 -12.59
CA HIS A 368 42.84 -4.32 -12.00
C HIS A 368 41.47 -3.61 -12.21
N PHE A 369 40.60 -4.12 -13.05
CA PHE A 369 39.34 -3.48 -13.41
C PHE A 369 38.47 -3.19 -12.20
N ALA A 370 38.17 -4.19 -11.39
CA ALA A 370 37.33 -4.06 -10.18
C ALA A 370 37.89 -2.99 -9.23
N ARG A 371 39.20 -3.01 -8.95
CA ARG A 371 39.84 -2.02 -8.06
C ARG A 371 39.70 -0.59 -8.58
N ARG A 372 39.85 -0.38 -9.91
CA ARG A 372 39.76 0.93 -10.55
C ARG A 372 38.30 1.45 -10.50
N LEU A 373 37.34 0.60 -10.83
CA LEU A 373 35.90 0.90 -10.73
C LEU A 373 35.53 1.30 -9.30
N HIS A 374 35.91 0.49 -8.30
CA HIS A 374 35.61 0.82 -6.89
C HIS A 374 36.25 2.14 -6.45
N LYS A 375 37.46 2.43 -6.92
CA LYS A 375 38.17 3.68 -6.61
C LYS A 375 37.39 4.88 -7.17
N THR A 376 36.91 4.79 -8.40
CA THR A 376 36.14 5.85 -9.06
C THR A 376 34.82 6.09 -8.33
N VAL A 377 34.07 5.04 -8.01
CA VAL A 377 32.81 5.18 -7.24
C VAL A 377 33.04 5.85 -5.88
N ARG A 378 34.11 5.44 -5.14
CA ARG A 378 34.43 6.07 -3.84
C ARG A 378 34.83 7.54 -3.95
N LYS A 379 35.48 7.93 -5.04
CA LYS A 379 35.86 9.33 -5.29
C LYS A 379 34.61 10.19 -5.59
N LEU A 380 33.69 9.68 -6.41
CA LEU A 380 32.48 10.41 -6.81
C LEU A 380 31.39 10.41 -5.73
N LEU A 381 31.44 9.46 -4.76
CA LEU A 381 30.50 9.30 -3.65
C LEU A 381 31.23 9.02 -2.34
N PRO A 382 31.96 10.00 -1.78
CA PRO A 382 32.78 9.80 -0.57
C PRO A 382 31.94 9.48 0.68
N ASP A 383 30.70 9.95 0.73
CA ASP A 383 29.77 9.78 1.85
C ASP A 383 28.96 8.48 1.81
N CYS A 384 29.28 7.57 0.87
CA CYS A 384 28.56 6.32 0.69
C CYS A 384 29.43 5.11 1.04
N GLU A 385 28.85 4.12 1.70
CA GLU A 385 29.46 2.83 1.99
C GLU A 385 28.90 1.80 0.99
N ILE A 386 29.69 1.58 -0.09
CA ILE A 386 29.26 0.69 -1.18
C ILE A 386 30.06 -0.62 -1.12
N ARG A 387 29.35 -1.72 -0.99
CA ARG A 387 29.90 -3.07 -1.03
C ARG A 387 29.71 -3.66 -2.43
N PHE A 388 30.70 -4.37 -2.94
CA PHE A 388 30.62 -5.10 -4.21
C PHE A 388 30.68 -6.60 -3.95
N VAL A 389 29.66 -7.32 -4.40
CA VAL A 389 29.55 -8.77 -4.26
C VAL A 389 29.63 -9.42 -5.64
N ARG A 390 30.55 -10.37 -5.81
CA ARG A 390 30.64 -11.13 -7.06
C ARG A 390 29.57 -12.19 -7.10
N SER A 391 28.84 -12.23 -8.18
CA SER A 391 27.90 -13.31 -8.43
C SER A 391 28.60 -14.56 -9.00
N GLU A 392 28.28 -15.72 -8.46
CA GLU A 392 28.66 -17.01 -9.06
C GLU A 392 27.45 -17.56 -9.84
N ASP A 393 27.55 -17.59 -11.17
CA ASP A 393 26.45 -18.01 -12.08
C ASP A 393 25.15 -17.19 -11.89
N GLY A 394 25.31 -15.85 -11.84
CA GLY A 394 24.24 -14.93 -11.45
C GLY A 394 23.00 -14.96 -12.31
N SER A 395 23.13 -15.12 -13.61
CA SER A 395 22.00 -15.08 -14.52
C SER A 395 21.08 -16.30 -14.37
N GLY A 396 21.62 -17.52 -14.33
CA GLY A 396 20.84 -18.75 -14.19
C GLY A 396 20.22 -18.91 -12.81
N LYS A 397 21.03 -18.75 -11.74
CA LYS A 397 20.54 -18.77 -10.35
C LYS A 397 19.51 -17.66 -10.10
N GLY A 398 19.80 -16.46 -10.62
CA GLY A 398 18.92 -15.32 -10.45
C GLY A 398 17.56 -15.52 -11.10
N ALA A 399 17.49 -16.07 -12.31
CA ALA A 399 16.23 -16.41 -12.95
C ALA A 399 15.44 -17.45 -12.14
N ALA A 400 16.12 -18.45 -11.60
CA ALA A 400 15.48 -19.43 -10.71
C ALA A 400 14.97 -18.79 -9.41
N MET A 401 15.72 -17.84 -8.84
CA MET A 401 15.30 -17.10 -7.63
C MET A 401 14.11 -16.19 -7.90
N VAL A 402 14.12 -15.42 -9.00
CA VAL A 402 12.95 -14.61 -9.40
C VAL A 402 11.73 -15.50 -9.58
N THR A 403 11.88 -16.64 -10.24
CA THR A 403 10.80 -17.61 -10.42
C THR A 403 10.28 -18.15 -9.09
N ALA A 404 11.17 -18.53 -8.17
CA ALA A 404 10.79 -19.01 -6.84
C ALA A 404 10.07 -17.92 -6.03
N VAL A 405 10.57 -16.68 -6.07
CA VAL A 405 9.93 -15.53 -5.41
C VAL A 405 8.55 -15.26 -6.04
N ALA A 406 8.47 -15.18 -7.36
CA ALA A 406 7.21 -14.93 -8.07
C ALA A 406 6.16 -16.01 -7.79
N TYR A 407 6.57 -17.28 -7.83
CA TYR A 407 5.69 -18.42 -7.54
C TYR A 407 5.19 -18.39 -6.09
N ARG A 408 6.09 -18.10 -5.13
CA ARG A 408 5.74 -17.93 -3.72
C ARG A 408 4.78 -16.76 -3.52
N LEU A 409 5.07 -15.59 -4.08
CA LEU A 409 4.22 -14.40 -3.98
C LEU A 409 2.85 -14.64 -4.59
N ALA A 410 2.77 -15.32 -5.73
CA ALA A 410 1.49 -15.69 -6.35
C ALA A 410 0.70 -16.66 -5.46
N ALA A 411 1.34 -17.66 -4.87
CA ALA A 411 0.71 -18.59 -3.94
C ALA A 411 0.25 -17.88 -2.66
N GLN A 412 1.08 -17.01 -2.10
CA GLN A 412 0.72 -16.19 -0.93
C GLN A 412 -0.41 -15.22 -1.25
N HIS A 413 -0.37 -14.55 -2.40
CA HIS A 413 -1.45 -13.69 -2.87
C HIS A 413 -2.77 -14.47 -2.99
N LYS A 414 -2.75 -15.62 -3.65
CA LYS A 414 -3.92 -16.49 -3.77
C LYS A 414 -4.46 -16.94 -2.41
N ALA A 415 -3.57 -17.28 -1.46
CA ALA A 415 -3.96 -17.66 -0.11
C ALA A 415 -4.61 -16.50 0.65
N ARG A 416 -4.03 -15.27 0.54
CA ARG A 416 -4.62 -14.04 1.11
C ARG A 416 -5.97 -13.72 0.48
N GLN A 417 -6.05 -13.74 -0.86
CA GLN A 417 -7.30 -13.45 -1.57
C GLN A 417 -8.41 -14.41 -1.16
N LYS A 418 -8.13 -15.70 -1.00
CA LYS A 418 -9.12 -16.66 -0.54
C LYS A 418 -9.70 -16.32 0.84
N ILE A 419 -8.86 -15.79 1.75
CA ILE A 419 -9.32 -15.35 3.08
C ILE A 419 -10.10 -14.04 2.98
N LEU A 420 -9.57 -13.07 2.24
CA LEU A 420 -10.21 -11.76 2.08
C LEU A 420 -11.52 -11.82 1.27
N GLU A 421 -11.66 -12.82 0.40
CA GLU A 421 -12.90 -13.00 -0.40
C GLU A 421 -14.12 -13.23 0.49
N ALA A 422 -13.95 -13.89 1.64
CA ALA A 422 -15.01 -14.06 2.63
C ALA A 422 -15.51 -12.74 3.25
N LEU A 423 -14.72 -11.68 3.16
CA LEU A 423 -15.06 -10.33 3.63
C LEU A 423 -15.67 -9.44 2.52
N LYS A 424 -15.59 -9.86 1.27
CA LYS A 424 -16.16 -9.13 0.13
C LYS A 424 -17.59 -9.59 -0.09
N LEU A 425 -18.53 -8.67 0.00
CA LEU A 425 -19.95 -8.95 -0.18
C LEU A 425 -20.35 -8.67 -1.64
N SER A 426 -21.05 -9.63 -2.24
CA SER A 426 -21.65 -9.47 -3.56
C SER A 426 -22.90 -8.59 -3.48
N HIS A 427 -23.34 -8.08 -4.63
CA HIS A 427 -24.58 -7.31 -4.73
C HIS A 427 -25.80 -8.11 -4.23
N ASP A 428 -25.87 -9.40 -4.56
CA ASP A 428 -26.96 -10.27 -4.14
C ASP A 428 -26.96 -10.50 -2.62
N GLN A 429 -25.80 -10.68 -2.01
CA GLN A 429 -25.67 -10.76 -0.55
C GLN A 429 -26.10 -9.47 0.15
N LEU A 430 -25.77 -8.31 -0.42
CA LEU A 430 -26.22 -7.01 0.12
C LEU A 430 -27.72 -6.82 0.00
N LEU A 431 -28.35 -7.25 -1.10
CA LEU A 431 -29.80 -7.28 -1.25
C LEU A 431 -30.45 -8.19 -0.21
N GLU A 432 -29.84 -9.34 0.06
CA GLU A 432 -30.35 -10.27 1.08
C GLU A 432 -30.22 -9.70 2.49
N VAL A 433 -29.11 -9.04 2.83
CA VAL A 433 -28.95 -8.30 4.11
C VAL A 433 -30.02 -7.23 4.27
N LYS A 434 -30.26 -6.44 3.23
CA LYS A 434 -31.33 -5.45 3.20
C LYS A 434 -32.71 -6.08 3.48
N GLN A 435 -33.01 -7.21 2.83
CA GLN A 435 -34.28 -7.92 3.02
C GLN A 435 -34.45 -8.47 4.44
N ARG A 436 -33.37 -9.07 4.98
CA ARG A 436 -33.32 -9.58 6.36
C ARG A 436 -33.52 -8.45 7.39
N MET A 437 -32.87 -7.30 7.16
CA MET A 437 -33.05 -6.11 7.98
C MET A 437 -34.50 -5.66 7.95
N ARG A 438 -35.13 -5.64 6.77
CA ARG A 438 -36.56 -5.27 6.61
C ARG A 438 -37.46 -6.17 7.43
N ILE A 439 -37.26 -7.48 7.39
CA ILE A 439 -38.03 -8.47 8.16
C ILE A 439 -37.86 -8.22 9.67
N GLU A 440 -36.69 -7.97 10.16
CA GLU A 440 -36.43 -7.69 11.58
C GLU A 440 -37.03 -6.34 12.03
N MET A 441 -37.06 -5.33 11.15
CA MET A 441 -37.78 -4.07 11.40
C MET A 441 -39.27 -4.29 11.56
N GLU A 442 -39.91 -5.08 10.70
CA GLU A 442 -41.32 -5.40 10.78
C GLU A 442 -41.67 -6.19 12.04
N LYS A 443 -40.82 -7.16 12.42
CA LYS A 443 -40.97 -7.89 13.70
C LYS A 443 -40.90 -6.94 14.91
N GLY A 444 -39.93 -6.01 14.89
CA GLY A 444 -39.74 -5.06 15.97
C GLY A 444 -40.89 -4.08 16.18
N LEU A 445 -41.65 -3.76 15.12
CA LEU A 445 -42.82 -2.89 15.17
C LEU A 445 -44.09 -3.61 15.64
N GLY A 446 -44.17 -4.93 15.44
CA GLY A 446 -45.36 -5.73 15.77
C GLY A 446 -45.44 -6.10 17.26
N LYS A 447 -46.56 -5.91 17.91
CA LYS A 447 -46.77 -6.15 19.34
C LYS A 447 -46.48 -7.59 19.76
N GLU A 448 -46.87 -8.56 18.94
CA GLU A 448 -46.67 -9.99 19.25
C GLU A 448 -45.27 -10.48 18.97
N THR A 449 -44.54 -9.84 18.05
CA THR A 449 -43.20 -10.27 17.55
C THR A 449 -42.06 -9.46 18.12
N HIS A 450 -42.35 -8.35 18.81
CA HIS A 450 -41.34 -7.41 19.32
C HIS A 450 -40.27 -8.07 20.19
N GLU A 451 -40.67 -8.95 21.11
CA GLU A 451 -39.75 -9.59 22.03
C GLU A 451 -38.72 -10.49 21.31
N GLU A 452 -39.11 -11.12 20.21
CA GLU A 452 -38.26 -12.01 19.41
C GLU A 452 -37.38 -11.23 18.43
N ALA A 453 -37.70 -9.96 18.14
CA ALA A 453 -37.00 -9.16 17.15
C ALA A 453 -35.62 -8.78 17.66
N THR A 454 -34.63 -8.87 16.78
CA THR A 454 -33.27 -8.42 17.07
C THR A 454 -33.11 -6.91 16.85
N VAL A 455 -33.84 -6.33 15.89
CA VAL A 455 -33.93 -4.88 15.71
C VAL A 455 -35.16 -4.40 16.50
N LYS A 456 -34.92 -3.70 17.60
CA LYS A 456 -35.93 -3.46 18.64
C LYS A 456 -37.00 -2.46 18.25
N MET A 457 -36.75 -1.53 17.33
CA MET A 457 -37.72 -0.55 16.85
C MET A 457 -38.47 0.16 18.00
N LEU A 458 -37.70 0.78 18.90
CA LEU A 458 -38.21 1.37 20.15
C LEU A 458 -38.93 2.69 19.87
N PRO A 459 -40.19 2.87 20.28
CA PRO A 459 -40.91 4.13 20.21
C PRO A 459 -40.19 5.22 21.03
N THR A 460 -40.04 6.44 20.47
CA THR A 460 -39.35 7.55 21.11
C THR A 460 -40.28 8.66 21.57
N TYR A 461 -41.54 8.59 21.27
CA TYR A 461 -42.55 9.64 21.51
C TYR A 461 -42.21 11.00 20.89
N VAL A 462 -41.28 11.04 19.97
CA VAL A 462 -40.95 12.21 19.15
C VAL A 462 -41.82 12.15 17.89
N CYS A 463 -42.88 12.95 17.84
CA CYS A 463 -43.89 12.92 16.80
C CYS A 463 -43.76 14.06 15.76
N SER A 464 -42.91 15.05 16.02
CA SER A 464 -42.73 16.18 15.11
C SER A 464 -41.27 16.65 15.08
N THR A 465 -40.87 17.22 13.94
CA THR A 465 -39.55 17.86 13.75
C THR A 465 -39.63 19.36 14.03
N PRO A 466 -38.48 20.05 14.28
CA PRO A 466 -38.44 21.50 14.44
C PRO A 466 -38.99 22.22 13.20
N ASP A 467 -39.85 23.23 13.41
CA ASP A 467 -40.46 24.03 12.34
C ASP A 467 -39.89 25.45 12.21
N GLY A 468 -38.92 25.79 13.06
CA GLY A 468 -38.27 27.12 13.07
C GLY A 468 -38.98 28.17 13.90
N THR A 469 -40.05 27.81 14.61
CA THR A 469 -40.73 28.70 15.56
C THR A 469 -40.21 28.60 17.00
N GLU A 470 -39.36 27.63 17.25
CA GLU A 470 -38.74 27.38 18.55
C GLU A 470 -37.86 28.56 18.99
N LYS A 471 -37.92 28.93 20.29
CA LYS A 471 -37.12 29.98 20.90
C LYS A 471 -36.89 29.69 22.38
N GLY A 472 -35.76 30.07 22.90
CA GLY A 472 -35.41 29.94 24.31
C GLY A 472 -34.00 29.48 24.56
N ASP A 473 -33.64 29.35 25.84
CA ASP A 473 -32.40 28.79 26.30
C ASP A 473 -32.68 27.40 26.86
N PHE A 474 -31.95 26.41 26.37
CA PHE A 474 -32.13 24.99 26.70
C PHE A 474 -30.81 24.40 27.11
N LEU A 475 -30.80 23.61 28.19
CA LEU A 475 -29.67 22.76 28.56
C LEU A 475 -29.78 21.40 27.89
N ALA A 476 -28.67 20.91 27.40
CA ALA A 476 -28.59 19.56 26.84
C ALA A 476 -27.45 18.78 27.49
N LEU A 477 -27.70 17.52 27.78
CA LEU A 477 -26.73 16.56 28.22
C LEU A 477 -26.53 15.54 27.10
N ASP A 478 -25.29 15.07 26.94
CA ASP A 478 -24.98 14.01 25.97
C ASP A 478 -24.09 12.96 26.61
N LEU A 479 -24.66 11.81 26.91
CA LEU A 479 -24.01 10.64 27.46
C LEU A 479 -24.03 9.49 26.44
N GLY A 480 -22.94 9.34 25.68
CA GLY A 480 -22.91 8.36 24.60
C GLY A 480 -21.68 7.48 24.51
N GLY A 481 -20.70 7.74 25.33
CA GLY A 481 -19.42 6.99 25.32
C GLY A 481 -18.56 7.36 26.53
N THR A 482 -17.27 7.30 26.40
CA THR A 482 -16.31 7.66 27.48
C THR A 482 -16.26 9.15 27.79
N ASN A 483 -16.87 9.99 26.95
CA ASN A 483 -16.99 11.42 27.13
C ASN A 483 -18.45 11.77 27.39
N PHE A 484 -18.65 12.69 28.35
CA PHE A 484 -19.89 13.30 28.68
C PHE A 484 -19.85 14.79 28.35
N ARG A 485 -20.91 15.31 27.76
CA ARG A 485 -20.98 16.72 27.38
C ARG A 485 -22.18 17.41 28.03
N VAL A 486 -21.95 18.64 28.45
CA VAL A 486 -22.99 19.55 28.88
C VAL A 486 -23.00 20.74 27.93
N LEU A 487 -24.18 21.09 27.40
CA LEU A 487 -24.37 22.14 26.41
C LEU A 487 -25.45 23.12 26.85
N LEU A 488 -25.23 24.39 26.61
CA LEU A 488 -26.24 25.43 26.61
C LEU A 488 -26.55 25.81 25.16
N VAL A 489 -27.79 25.63 24.73
CA VAL A 489 -28.24 25.91 23.36
C VAL A 489 -29.25 27.02 23.41
N ARG A 490 -28.97 28.15 22.75
CA ARG A 490 -29.83 29.32 22.65
C ARG A 490 -30.46 29.34 21.25
N VAL A 491 -31.77 29.13 21.18
CA VAL A 491 -32.55 29.16 19.93
C VAL A 491 -33.23 30.53 19.81
N ARG A 492 -32.85 31.30 18.76
CA ARG A 492 -33.35 32.64 18.51
C ARG A 492 -34.24 32.71 17.29
N ASN A 493 -35.25 33.62 17.33
CA ASN A 493 -36.36 33.74 16.39
C ASN A 493 -36.01 33.72 14.90
N GLY A 494 -36.71 32.92 14.11
CA GLY A 494 -37.03 33.20 12.70
C GLY A 494 -35.95 33.00 11.67
N MET A 495 -34.76 32.54 12.05
CA MET A 495 -33.70 32.15 11.10
C MET A 495 -33.22 30.74 11.38
N ARG A 496 -33.27 29.86 10.40
CA ARG A 496 -32.73 28.48 10.43
C ARG A 496 -31.22 28.37 10.77
N ARG A 497 -30.53 29.49 11.06
CA ARG A 497 -29.14 29.59 11.45
C ARG A 497 -28.91 30.32 12.81
N GLY A 498 -29.94 30.57 13.57
CA GLY A 498 -29.90 31.33 14.84
C GLY A 498 -29.69 30.44 16.06
N VAL A 499 -28.90 29.38 15.99
CA VAL A 499 -28.59 28.54 17.18
C VAL A 499 -27.19 28.87 17.67
N GLU A 500 -27.09 29.42 18.87
CA GLU A 500 -25.84 29.67 19.57
C GLU A 500 -25.60 28.54 20.58
N MET A 501 -24.40 27.94 20.56
CA MET A 501 -24.08 26.79 21.42
C MET A 501 -22.80 27.06 22.21
N HIS A 502 -22.87 26.74 23.50
CA HIS A 502 -21.72 26.68 24.40
C HIS A 502 -21.66 25.27 24.99
N ASN A 503 -20.50 24.63 24.96
CA ASN A 503 -20.37 23.28 25.50
C ASN A 503 -19.08 23.09 26.30
N LYS A 504 -19.10 22.07 27.17
CA LYS A 504 -17.95 21.58 27.89
C LYS A 504 -17.97 20.06 27.92
N ILE A 505 -16.79 19.45 27.66
CA ILE A 505 -16.61 18.00 27.62
C ILE A 505 -15.96 17.55 28.90
N TYR A 506 -16.48 16.47 29.48
CA TYR A 506 -15.96 15.82 30.66
C TYR A 506 -15.66 14.35 30.37
N SER A 507 -14.56 13.82 30.92
CA SER A 507 -14.26 12.39 30.87
C SER A 507 -14.93 11.70 32.08
N ILE A 508 -15.52 10.53 31.84
CA ILE A 508 -16.06 9.69 32.91
C ILE A 508 -14.98 8.65 33.28
N PRO A 509 -14.51 8.63 34.55
CA PRO A 509 -13.60 7.58 35.01
C PRO A 509 -14.20 6.18 34.87
N VAL A 510 -13.36 5.20 34.54
CA VAL A 510 -13.81 3.80 34.35
C VAL A 510 -14.44 3.22 35.62
N GLU A 511 -13.92 3.64 36.77
CA GLU A 511 -14.43 3.26 38.11
C GLU A 511 -15.90 3.70 38.25
N ILE A 512 -16.26 4.89 37.77
CA ILE A 512 -17.63 5.41 37.79
C ILE A 512 -18.51 4.72 36.76
N MET A 513 -17.98 4.48 35.55
CA MET A 513 -18.73 3.74 34.50
C MET A 513 -19.13 2.33 34.92
N GLN A 514 -18.37 1.71 35.84
CA GLN A 514 -18.53 0.35 36.30
C GLN A 514 -18.91 0.26 37.80
N GLY A 515 -19.14 1.40 38.45
CA GLY A 515 -19.53 1.54 39.86
C GLY A 515 -21.03 1.36 40.09
N THR A 516 -21.64 2.24 40.91
CA THR A 516 -23.08 2.28 41.12
C THR A 516 -23.75 3.34 40.27
N GLY A 517 -25.03 3.18 39.96
CA GLY A 517 -25.82 4.18 39.26
C GLY A 517 -25.89 5.51 40.00
N GLU A 518 -25.96 5.47 41.33
CA GLU A 518 -25.93 6.68 42.16
C GLU A 518 -24.64 7.46 41.97
N GLU A 519 -23.47 6.82 42.02
CA GLU A 519 -22.17 7.44 41.74
C GLU A 519 -22.09 8.04 40.33
N LEU A 520 -22.64 7.32 39.35
CA LEU A 520 -22.64 7.77 37.96
C LEU A 520 -23.49 9.05 37.79
N PHE A 521 -24.72 9.05 38.29
CA PHE A 521 -25.61 10.21 38.15
C PHE A 521 -25.19 11.39 39.01
N ASP A 522 -24.62 11.15 40.19
CA ASP A 522 -24.03 12.22 41.03
C ASP A 522 -22.81 12.86 40.33
N HIS A 523 -21.99 12.07 39.65
CA HIS A 523 -20.93 12.61 38.80
C HIS A 523 -21.44 13.47 37.65
N ILE A 524 -22.50 13.03 36.96
CA ILE A 524 -23.17 13.78 35.88
C ILE A 524 -23.65 15.13 36.41
N VAL A 525 -24.34 15.15 37.57
CA VAL A 525 -24.87 16.37 38.17
C VAL A 525 -23.74 17.30 38.67
N HIS A 526 -22.63 16.73 39.11
CA HIS A 526 -21.42 17.50 39.40
C HIS A 526 -20.86 18.22 38.16
N CYS A 527 -20.82 17.55 37.02
CA CYS A 527 -20.40 18.17 35.74
C CYS A 527 -21.36 19.29 35.32
N ILE A 528 -22.67 19.11 35.52
CA ILE A 528 -23.69 20.14 35.25
C ILE A 528 -23.45 21.39 36.11
N SER A 529 -23.21 21.20 37.41
CA SER A 529 -22.92 22.29 38.33
C SER A 529 -21.69 23.07 37.91
N ASP A 530 -20.59 22.39 37.60
CA ASP A 530 -19.36 23.01 37.11
C ASP A 530 -19.58 23.80 35.81
N PHE A 531 -20.39 23.29 34.90
CA PHE A 531 -20.72 23.97 33.65
C PHE A 531 -21.58 25.23 33.87
N LEU A 532 -22.61 25.14 34.71
CA LEU A 532 -23.48 26.27 35.04
C LEU A 532 -22.73 27.40 35.79
N GLU A 533 -21.77 27.02 36.64
CA GLU A 533 -20.88 27.98 37.30
C GLU A 533 -19.97 28.67 36.28
N TYR A 534 -19.37 27.91 35.36
CA TYR A 534 -18.56 28.42 34.25
C TYR A 534 -19.34 29.41 33.37
N MET A 535 -20.61 29.12 33.09
CA MET A 535 -21.49 29.99 32.29
C MET A 535 -22.07 31.19 33.08
N GLY A 536 -21.80 31.29 34.37
CA GLY A 536 -22.38 32.33 35.22
C GLY A 536 -23.89 32.21 35.41
N MET A 537 -24.43 31.02 35.30
CA MET A 537 -25.87 30.70 35.35
C MET A 537 -26.28 29.86 36.55
N LYS A 538 -25.54 29.96 37.69
CA LYS A 538 -25.84 29.24 38.90
C LYS A 538 -27.19 29.66 39.47
N GLY A 539 -28.07 28.69 39.78
CA GLY A 539 -29.41 28.93 40.34
C GLY A 539 -30.51 29.28 39.32
N VAL A 540 -30.21 29.18 38.01
CA VAL A 540 -31.21 29.35 36.94
C VAL A 540 -31.99 28.05 36.78
N SER A 541 -33.34 28.14 36.63
CA SER A 541 -34.16 27.00 36.21
C SER A 541 -34.23 26.96 34.68
N LEU A 542 -33.81 25.85 34.07
CA LEU A 542 -33.78 25.64 32.63
C LEU A 542 -34.44 24.31 32.25
N PRO A 543 -35.13 24.27 31.11
CA PRO A 543 -35.57 23.00 30.54
C PRO A 543 -34.32 22.22 30.02
N LEU A 544 -34.30 20.92 30.33
CA LEU A 544 -33.19 20.03 30.09
C LEU A 544 -33.61 18.90 29.12
N GLY A 545 -32.84 18.71 28.09
CA GLY A 545 -32.88 17.52 27.23
C GLY A 545 -31.71 16.61 27.51
N PHE A 546 -31.94 15.32 27.66
CA PHE A 546 -30.93 14.33 27.97
C PHE A 546 -30.75 13.37 26.79
N THR A 547 -29.64 13.52 26.05
CA THR A 547 -29.21 12.48 25.10
C THR A 547 -28.58 11.35 25.87
N PHE A 548 -29.22 10.19 25.77
CA PHE A 548 -28.81 8.95 26.41
C PHE A 548 -28.65 7.87 25.36
N SER A 549 -27.43 7.62 24.95
CA SER A 549 -27.08 6.76 23.79
C SER A 549 -26.98 5.28 24.12
N PHE A 550 -27.96 4.77 24.88
CA PHE A 550 -28.12 3.37 25.25
C PHE A 550 -29.54 2.90 24.99
N PRO A 551 -29.78 1.60 24.79
CA PRO A 551 -31.12 1.09 24.57
C PRO A 551 -32.06 1.37 25.74
N CYS A 552 -33.09 2.21 25.51
CA CYS A 552 -34.12 2.55 26.50
C CYS A 552 -35.51 2.27 25.95
N GLN A 553 -36.34 1.67 26.79
CA GLN A 553 -37.79 1.59 26.54
C GLN A 553 -38.44 2.84 27.08
N GLN A 554 -39.01 3.65 26.20
CA GLN A 554 -39.74 4.86 26.57
C GLN A 554 -41.23 4.61 26.67
N THR A 555 -41.84 5.18 27.64
CA THR A 555 -43.30 5.19 27.84
C THR A 555 -43.85 6.59 27.62
N ASN A 556 -42.97 7.60 27.69
CA ASN A 556 -43.26 8.99 27.38
C ASN A 556 -41.93 9.68 26.93
N LEU A 557 -42.00 10.93 26.50
CA LEU A 557 -40.82 11.69 26.07
C LEU A 557 -39.83 11.94 27.23
N ASP A 558 -40.32 12.08 28.46
CA ASP A 558 -39.56 12.35 29.67
C ASP A 558 -39.41 11.12 30.59
N GLU A 559 -39.58 9.91 30.06
CA GLU A 559 -39.45 8.65 30.80
C GLU A 559 -38.76 7.59 29.93
N GLY A 560 -37.68 6.99 30.43
CA GLY A 560 -36.85 6.03 29.70
C GLY A 560 -36.23 4.97 30.60
N ILE A 561 -36.72 3.73 30.49
CA ILE A 561 -36.22 2.58 31.25
C ILE A 561 -35.03 2.00 30.50
N LEU A 562 -33.85 1.96 31.15
CA LEU A 562 -32.64 1.37 30.56
C LEU A 562 -32.82 -0.15 30.44
N LEU A 563 -32.75 -0.63 29.20
CA LEU A 563 -32.85 -2.06 28.93
C LEU A 563 -31.53 -2.79 29.23
N LYS A 564 -30.42 -2.23 28.78
CA LYS A 564 -29.09 -2.83 28.97
C LYS A 564 -27.98 -1.81 28.70
N TRP A 565 -26.91 -1.92 29.48
CA TRP A 565 -25.66 -1.19 29.23
C TRP A 565 -24.92 -1.69 28.00
N THR A 566 -24.32 -0.78 27.25
CA THR A 566 -23.42 -1.03 26.12
C THR A 566 -22.15 -0.19 26.27
N LYS A 567 -21.26 -0.20 25.27
CA LYS A 567 -20.08 0.70 25.18
C LYS A 567 -19.17 0.74 26.43
N GLY A 568 -19.11 -0.37 27.19
CA GLY A 568 -18.20 -0.48 28.34
C GLY A 568 -18.75 -0.02 29.68
N PHE A 569 -20.01 0.47 29.72
CA PHE A 569 -20.72 0.77 30.98
C PHE A 569 -21.22 -0.52 31.66
N LYS A 570 -21.21 -0.52 32.97
CA LYS A 570 -21.72 -1.59 33.85
C LYS A 570 -22.22 -1.06 35.20
N ALA A 571 -22.64 0.19 35.27
CA ALA A 571 -23.13 0.78 36.52
C ALA A 571 -24.33 -0.02 37.07
N THR A 572 -24.23 -0.47 38.31
CA THR A 572 -25.27 -1.30 38.97
C THR A 572 -26.46 -0.44 39.39
N GLY A 573 -27.68 -1.04 39.42
CA GLY A 573 -28.89 -0.37 39.87
C GLY A 573 -29.49 0.62 38.84
N CYS A 574 -29.13 0.46 37.54
CA CYS A 574 -29.71 1.30 36.46
C CYS A 574 -30.49 0.49 35.43
N GLU A 575 -30.07 -0.76 35.13
CA GLU A 575 -30.83 -1.62 34.19
C GLU A 575 -32.19 -1.97 34.77
N GLY A 576 -33.26 -1.73 34.04
CA GLY A 576 -34.64 -1.85 34.47
C GLY A 576 -35.23 -0.62 35.21
N GLU A 577 -34.43 0.42 35.42
CA GLU A 577 -34.86 1.65 36.07
C GLU A 577 -34.99 2.81 35.07
N ASP A 578 -35.82 3.79 35.43
CA ASP A 578 -36.00 5.02 34.65
C ASP A 578 -34.83 5.97 34.86
N VAL A 579 -34.03 6.16 33.79
CA VAL A 579 -32.82 7.01 33.82
C VAL A 579 -33.12 8.48 34.08
N VAL A 580 -34.31 8.94 33.73
CA VAL A 580 -34.76 10.32 34.00
C VAL A 580 -35.01 10.50 35.48
N ASN A 581 -35.63 9.53 36.16
CA ASN A 581 -35.85 9.55 37.58
C ASN A 581 -34.50 9.49 38.34
N LEU A 582 -33.56 8.63 37.89
CA LEU A 582 -32.22 8.59 38.51
C LEU A 582 -31.50 9.95 38.40
N LEU A 583 -31.62 10.64 37.26
CA LEU A 583 -31.06 11.98 37.08
C LEU A 583 -31.80 13.02 37.97
N LYS A 584 -33.11 13.00 38.03
CA LYS A 584 -33.95 13.90 38.86
C LYS A 584 -33.60 13.72 40.35
N GLU A 585 -33.43 12.48 40.82
CA GLU A 585 -33.02 12.20 42.19
C GLU A 585 -31.62 12.74 42.50
N ALA A 586 -30.65 12.57 41.59
CA ALA A 586 -29.31 13.13 41.76
C ALA A 586 -29.31 14.67 41.78
N ILE A 587 -30.13 15.32 40.91
CA ILE A 587 -30.30 16.78 40.94
C ILE A 587 -30.90 17.21 42.29
N HIS A 588 -31.91 16.49 42.80
CA HIS A 588 -32.52 16.81 44.09
C HIS A 588 -31.58 16.61 45.28
N ARG A 589 -30.76 15.55 45.27
CA ARG A 589 -29.76 15.33 46.32
C ARG A 589 -28.76 16.48 46.44
N ARG A 590 -28.50 17.16 45.33
CA ARG A 590 -27.49 18.22 45.27
C ARG A 590 -28.02 19.59 45.77
N GLU A 591 -29.33 19.88 45.59
CA GLU A 591 -30.03 21.11 46.03
C GLU A 591 -29.41 22.44 45.53
N GLU A 592 -28.60 22.45 44.45
CA GLU A 592 -27.92 23.66 43.97
C GLU A 592 -28.66 24.39 42.84
N PHE A 593 -29.53 23.68 42.10
CA PHE A 593 -30.29 24.19 40.97
C PHE A 593 -31.56 23.34 40.73
N ASP A 594 -32.52 23.91 40.02
CA ASP A 594 -33.73 23.21 39.60
C ASP A 594 -33.75 23.12 38.07
N LEU A 595 -33.73 21.88 37.53
CA LEU A 595 -33.75 21.60 36.09
C LEU A 595 -34.96 20.74 35.78
N ASP A 596 -35.81 21.21 34.82
CA ASP A 596 -36.95 20.44 34.32
C ASP A 596 -36.47 19.51 33.19
N VAL A 597 -36.31 18.22 33.51
CA VAL A 597 -35.95 17.19 32.51
C VAL A 597 -37.19 16.92 31.62
N VAL A 598 -37.20 17.51 30.45
CA VAL A 598 -38.32 17.53 29.52
C VAL A 598 -38.31 16.36 28.55
N ALA A 599 -37.12 15.89 28.19
CA ALA A 599 -36.96 14.83 27.20
C ALA A 599 -35.71 13.99 27.46
N VAL A 600 -35.85 12.69 27.25
CA VAL A 600 -34.72 11.75 27.07
C VAL A 600 -34.75 11.24 25.65
N VAL A 601 -33.64 11.30 24.96
CA VAL A 601 -33.53 10.94 23.54
C VAL A 601 -32.29 10.16 23.24
N ASN A 602 -32.38 9.29 22.24
CA ASN A 602 -31.21 8.63 21.67
C ASN A 602 -30.39 9.60 20.80
N ASP A 603 -29.09 9.38 20.65
CA ASP A 603 -28.19 10.20 19.82
C ASP A 603 -28.58 10.23 18.34
N THR A 604 -29.15 9.14 17.81
CA THR A 604 -29.70 9.09 16.44
C THR A 604 -30.86 10.04 16.25
N VAL A 605 -31.78 10.08 17.21
CA VAL A 605 -32.93 10.98 17.22
C VAL A 605 -32.47 12.44 17.30
N GLY A 606 -31.50 12.72 18.18
CA GLY A 606 -30.89 14.03 18.27
C GLY A 606 -30.23 14.47 16.94
N THR A 607 -29.49 13.58 16.30
CA THR A 607 -28.87 13.84 15.00
C THR A 607 -29.91 14.13 13.91
N MET A 608 -30.97 13.33 13.84
CA MET A 608 -32.09 13.56 12.89
C MET A 608 -32.72 14.94 13.12
N MET A 609 -32.99 15.32 14.36
CA MET A 609 -33.63 16.59 14.70
C MET A 609 -32.73 17.80 14.45
N ALA A 610 -31.40 17.67 14.72
CA ALA A 610 -30.43 18.71 14.42
C ALA A 610 -30.34 18.98 12.91
N CYS A 611 -30.30 17.93 12.10
CA CYS A 611 -30.31 18.03 10.64
C CYS A 611 -31.68 18.44 10.10
N GLY A 612 -32.79 18.01 10.72
CA GLY A 612 -34.15 18.39 10.36
C GLY A 612 -34.45 19.88 10.56
N TYR A 613 -33.74 20.52 11.49
CA TYR A 613 -33.79 21.96 11.65
C TYR A 613 -33.21 22.72 10.45
N GLU A 614 -32.21 22.12 9.78
CA GLU A 614 -31.56 22.67 8.59
C GLU A 614 -32.26 22.26 7.30
N ASP A 615 -32.69 20.99 7.20
CA ASP A 615 -33.36 20.41 6.04
C ASP A 615 -34.66 19.70 6.44
N PRO A 616 -35.84 20.22 6.04
CA PRO A 616 -37.15 19.63 6.37
C PRO A 616 -37.39 18.21 5.81
N TYR A 617 -36.56 17.77 4.84
CA TYR A 617 -36.63 16.41 4.29
C TYR A 617 -35.84 15.39 5.15
N CYS A 618 -35.17 15.83 6.23
CA CYS A 618 -34.46 14.95 7.12
C CYS A 618 -35.44 14.19 8.03
N GLU A 619 -35.58 12.90 7.75
CA GLU A 619 -36.47 11.98 8.45
C GLU A 619 -35.77 10.71 8.95
N VAL A 620 -34.48 10.63 8.78
CA VAL A 620 -33.63 9.53 9.22
C VAL A 620 -32.43 10.07 9.95
N GLY A 621 -32.08 9.46 11.07
CA GLY A 621 -30.87 9.74 11.82
C GLY A 621 -29.93 8.51 11.82
N LEU A 622 -28.66 8.73 11.60
CA LEU A 622 -27.66 7.68 11.53
C LEU A 622 -26.41 8.07 12.33
N ILE A 623 -25.97 7.17 13.19
CA ILE A 623 -24.69 7.27 13.88
C ILE A 623 -23.75 6.18 13.38
N VAL A 624 -22.54 6.59 12.93
CA VAL A 624 -21.46 5.68 12.56
C VAL A 624 -20.16 6.20 13.19
N GLY A 625 -19.94 5.81 14.41
CA GLY A 625 -18.81 6.24 15.23
C GLY A 625 -18.23 5.09 16.03
N THR A 626 -18.02 5.27 17.33
CA THR A 626 -17.63 4.21 18.27
C THR A 626 -18.62 3.06 18.23
N GLY A 627 -19.93 3.35 18.28
CA GLY A 627 -21.03 2.44 17.98
C GLY A 627 -21.73 2.80 16.69
N SER A 628 -22.79 2.08 16.37
CA SER A 628 -23.66 2.38 15.23
C SER A 628 -25.12 2.12 15.55
N ASN A 629 -25.94 3.09 15.21
CA ASN A 629 -27.39 3.00 15.38
C ASN A 629 -28.12 3.90 14.37
N ALA A 630 -29.39 3.65 14.14
CA ALA A 630 -30.24 4.46 13.26
C ALA A 630 -31.62 4.69 13.86
N CYS A 631 -32.26 5.77 13.43
CA CYS A 631 -33.69 6.06 13.71
C CYS A 631 -34.35 6.62 12.45
N TYR A 632 -35.66 6.55 12.37
CA TYR A 632 -36.43 7.17 11.29
C TYR A 632 -37.89 7.47 11.69
N MET A 633 -38.54 8.32 10.94
CA MET A 633 -39.94 8.65 11.13
C MET A 633 -40.85 7.56 10.53
N GLU A 634 -41.49 6.77 11.40
CA GLU A 634 -42.42 5.71 11.01
C GLU A 634 -43.88 6.23 11.06
N GLU A 635 -44.76 5.66 10.23
CA GLU A 635 -46.21 5.92 10.32
C GLU A 635 -46.78 5.27 11.58
N MET A 636 -47.58 6.01 12.40
CA MET A 636 -48.09 5.50 13.67
C MET A 636 -48.90 4.20 13.53
N ARG A 637 -49.65 4.04 12.46
CA ARG A 637 -50.42 2.82 12.13
C ARG A 637 -49.57 1.54 12.05
N ASN A 638 -48.25 1.66 11.85
CA ASN A 638 -47.31 0.55 11.80
C ASN A 638 -46.64 0.28 13.14
N VAL A 639 -46.84 1.16 14.15
CA VAL A 639 -46.16 1.04 15.46
C VAL A 639 -47.18 0.45 16.46
N GLU A 640 -47.35 -0.86 16.45
CA GLU A 640 -48.35 -1.55 17.28
C GLU A 640 -48.06 -1.50 18.79
N LEU A 641 -46.86 -1.03 19.16
CA LEU A 641 -46.39 -0.90 20.55
C LEU A 641 -47.02 0.32 21.28
N VAL A 642 -47.62 1.26 20.53
CA VAL A 642 -48.18 2.52 21.05
C VAL A 642 -49.62 2.68 20.55
N GLU A 643 -50.49 3.22 21.36
CA GLU A 643 -51.87 3.51 20.97
C GLU A 643 -51.92 4.73 20.04
N GLY A 644 -52.67 4.61 18.96
CA GLY A 644 -52.90 5.68 17.97
C GLY A 644 -52.56 5.25 16.56
N GLU A 645 -53.32 5.74 15.57
CA GLU A 645 -53.13 5.37 14.15
C GLU A 645 -52.73 6.56 13.27
N GLU A 646 -52.92 7.79 13.77
CA GLU A 646 -52.68 9.02 13.00
C GLU A 646 -51.32 9.65 13.25
N GLY A 647 -50.71 10.15 12.18
CA GLY A 647 -49.43 10.84 12.25
C GLY A 647 -48.21 9.92 12.15
N ARG A 648 -47.10 10.41 12.64
CA ARG A 648 -45.79 9.73 12.58
C ARG A 648 -45.07 9.84 13.91
N MET A 649 -44.23 8.85 14.20
CA MET A 649 -43.35 8.84 15.37
C MET A 649 -41.95 8.41 14.96
N CYS A 650 -40.94 9.04 15.53
CA CYS A 650 -39.59 8.59 15.39
C CYS A 650 -39.40 7.26 16.15
N VAL A 651 -38.80 6.28 15.46
CA VAL A 651 -38.49 4.97 16.02
C VAL A 651 -36.96 4.80 16.09
N ASN A 652 -36.48 4.50 17.29
CA ASN A 652 -35.08 4.13 17.51
C ASN A 652 -34.88 2.65 17.21
N MET A 653 -34.13 2.33 16.20
CA MET A 653 -34.02 0.97 15.67
C MET A 653 -33.24 0.02 16.59
N GLU A 654 -32.21 0.49 17.27
CA GLU A 654 -31.22 -0.35 17.97
C GLU A 654 -30.69 -1.47 17.05
N TRP A 655 -30.28 -1.10 15.83
CA TRP A 655 -29.90 -2.05 14.79
C TRP A 655 -28.59 -2.79 15.07
N GLY A 656 -27.81 -2.37 16.09
CA GLY A 656 -26.60 -3.06 16.48
C GLY A 656 -26.79 -4.54 16.80
N ALA A 657 -27.97 -4.91 17.30
CA ALA A 657 -28.33 -6.28 17.64
C ALA A 657 -28.82 -7.12 16.43
N PHE A 658 -28.92 -6.53 15.25
CA PHE A 658 -29.28 -7.26 14.02
C PHE A 658 -28.35 -8.47 13.82
N GLY A 659 -28.91 -9.62 13.58
CA GLY A 659 -28.17 -10.88 13.45
C GLY A 659 -27.83 -11.60 14.76
N ASP A 660 -28.28 -11.10 15.94
CA ASP A 660 -28.11 -11.81 17.22
C ASP A 660 -28.83 -13.18 17.24
N ASN A 661 -29.86 -13.33 16.40
CA ASN A 661 -30.59 -14.59 16.16
C ASN A 661 -29.91 -15.53 15.16
N GLY A 662 -28.74 -15.18 14.63
CA GLY A 662 -28.01 -15.96 13.64
C GLY A 662 -28.36 -15.69 12.18
N CYS A 663 -29.25 -14.76 11.88
CA CYS A 663 -29.64 -14.47 10.49
C CYS A 663 -28.51 -13.87 9.63
N LEU A 664 -27.36 -13.52 10.19
CA LEU A 664 -26.18 -13.04 9.48
C LEU A 664 -24.98 -14.03 9.54
N ASP A 665 -25.18 -15.24 10.04
CA ASP A 665 -24.08 -16.19 10.27
C ASP A 665 -23.39 -16.61 8.96
N ASP A 666 -24.08 -16.56 7.83
CA ASP A 666 -23.55 -16.86 6.49
C ASP A 666 -22.55 -15.81 5.95
N ILE A 667 -22.60 -14.59 6.45
CA ILE A 667 -21.70 -13.49 6.05
C ILE A 667 -20.66 -13.13 7.13
N ARG A 668 -20.77 -13.75 8.32
CA ARG A 668 -19.79 -13.60 9.39
C ARG A 668 -18.56 -14.45 9.11
N THR A 669 -17.41 -13.93 9.44
CA THR A 669 -16.12 -14.62 9.28
C THR A 669 -15.59 -15.10 10.64
N GLU A 670 -14.57 -15.97 10.63
CA GLU A 670 -13.84 -16.37 11.82
C GLU A 670 -13.28 -15.18 12.62
N PHE A 671 -12.99 -14.07 11.94
CA PHE A 671 -12.48 -12.85 12.59
C PHE A 671 -13.57 -12.10 13.35
N ASP A 672 -14.80 -12.08 12.84
CA ASP A 672 -15.97 -11.52 13.52
C ASP A 672 -16.32 -12.37 14.75
N LEU A 673 -16.23 -13.69 14.65
CA LEU A 673 -16.42 -14.61 15.77
C LEU A 673 -15.39 -14.38 16.88
N ALA A 674 -14.11 -14.22 16.52
CA ALA A 674 -13.05 -13.95 17.47
C ALA A 674 -13.24 -12.62 18.22
N VAL A 675 -13.74 -11.58 17.54
CA VAL A 675 -14.09 -10.29 18.16
C VAL A 675 -15.29 -10.45 19.10
N ASP A 676 -16.30 -11.19 18.68
CA ASP A 676 -17.53 -11.42 19.45
C ASP A 676 -17.26 -12.23 20.73
N GLU A 677 -16.59 -13.37 20.64
CA GLU A 677 -16.28 -14.26 21.76
C GLU A 677 -15.48 -13.57 22.88
N LEU A 678 -14.57 -12.68 22.50
CA LEU A 678 -13.72 -11.95 23.44
C LEU A 678 -14.31 -10.62 23.89
N SER A 679 -15.50 -10.24 23.44
CA SER A 679 -16.17 -8.98 23.80
C SER A 679 -16.78 -9.05 25.22
N LEU A 680 -17.21 -7.91 25.75
CA LEU A 680 -17.90 -7.84 27.04
C LEU A 680 -19.31 -8.49 27.01
N ASN A 681 -19.88 -8.66 25.81
CA ASN A 681 -21.23 -9.18 25.58
C ASN A 681 -21.23 -10.21 24.41
N PRO A 682 -20.60 -11.38 24.58
CA PRO A 682 -20.57 -12.41 23.52
C PRO A 682 -21.98 -12.79 23.06
N GLY A 683 -22.14 -12.94 21.75
CA GLY A 683 -23.43 -13.28 21.12
C GLY A 683 -24.44 -12.12 21.01
N LYS A 684 -24.09 -10.91 21.43
CA LYS A 684 -24.93 -9.71 21.39
C LYS A 684 -24.27 -8.61 20.59
N GLN A 685 -25.09 -7.72 20.00
CA GLN A 685 -24.66 -6.58 19.19
C GLN A 685 -23.77 -7.00 18.00
N ARG A 686 -24.12 -8.10 17.34
CA ARG A 686 -23.32 -8.71 16.28
C ARG A 686 -23.15 -7.82 15.06
N PHE A 687 -24.20 -7.09 14.67
CA PHE A 687 -24.11 -6.14 13.55
C PHE A 687 -23.21 -4.95 13.89
N GLU A 688 -23.35 -4.37 15.07
CA GLU A 688 -22.49 -3.28 15.53
C GLU A 688 -21.01 -3.71 15.52
N LYS A 689 -20.71 -4.95 15.93
CA LYS A 689 -19.35 -5.51 15.93
C LYS A 689 -18.75 -5.65 14.53
N MET A 690 -19.58 -5.73 13.49
CA MET A 690 -19.11 -5.80 12.10
C MET A 690 -18.92 -4.43 11.44
N ILE A 691 -19.55 -3.36 11.94
CA ILE A 691 -19.61 -2.07 11.23
C ILE A 691 -19.07 -0.88 12.03
N SER A 692 -18.98 -0.95 13.34
CA SER A 692 -18.65 0.23 14.16
C SER A 692 -17.18 0.39 14.45
N GLY A 693 -16.78 1.64 14.71
CA GLY A 693 -15.40 2.02 14.94
C GLY A 693 -14.74 1.37 16.16
N MET A 694 -15.52 0.90 17.13
CA MET A 694 -14.97 0.20 18.30
C MET A 694 -14.30 -1.13 17.92
N TYR A 695 -14.77 -1.78 16.84
CA TYR A 695 -14.40 -3.16 16.54
C TYR A 695 -13.60 -3.34 15.24
N LEU A 696 -13.67 -2.39 14.28
CA LEU A 696 -12.99 -2.56 12.99
C LEU A 696 -11.47 -2.75 13.11
N GLY A 697 -10.84 -1.99 14.01
CA GLY A 697 -9.41 -2.16 14.27
C GLY A 697 -9.06 -3.55 14.81
N GLU A 698 -9.90 -4.13 15.65
CA GLU A 698 -9.71 -5.46 16.21
C GLU A 698 -9.93 -6.58 15.17
N ILE A 699 -10.87 -6.39 14.23
CA ILE A 699 -11.04 -7.28 13.07
C ILE A 699 -9.77 -7.27 12.22
N VAL A 700 -9.23 -6.09 11.88
CA VAL A 700 -7.96 -5.96 11.15
C VAL A 700 -6.84 -6.66 11.92
N ARG A 701 -6.68 -6.41 13.21
CA ARG A 701 -5.66 -7.05 14.04
C ARG A 701 -5.72 -8.58 13.97
N ASN A 702 -6.91 -9.17 14.06
CA ASN A 702 -7.09 -10.62 13.99
C ASN A 702 -6.71 -11.17 12.60
N ILE A 703 -7.03 -10.47 11.51
CA ILE A 703 -6.60 -10.84 10.16
C ILE A 703 -5.08 -10.77 10.03
N LEU A 704 -4.45 -9.69 10.51
CA LEU A 704 -2.99 -9.56 10.48
C LEU A 704 -2.30 -10.66 11.31
N MET A 705 -2.86 -11.01 12.46
CA MET A 705 -2.40 -12.13 13.30
C MET A 705 -2.48 -13.46 12.55
N ASP A 706 -3.59 -13.75 11.88
CA ASP A 706 -3.78 -14.97 11.10
C ASP A 706 -2.81 -15.02 9.91
N PHE A 707 -2.71 -13.94 9.13
CA PHE A 707 -1.76 -13.84 8.02
C PHE A 707 -0.32 -14.06 8.49
N THR A 708 0.05 -13.50 9.64
CA THR A 708 1.39 -13.68 10.19
C THR A 708 1.63 -15.12 10.63
N LYS A 709 0.68 -15.76 11.32
CA LYS A 709 0.76 -17.17 11.72
C LYS A 709 0.91 -18.12 10.52
N ARG A 710 0.26 -17.80 9.41
CA ARG A 710 0.36 -18.57 8.16
C ARG A 710 1.62 -18.23 7.34
N GLY A 711 2.49 -17.33 7.80
CA GLY A 711 3.68 -16.89 7.07
C GLY A 711 3.39 -16.03 5.83
N LEU A 712 2.19 -15.46 5.75
CA LEU A 712 1.74 -14.60 4.63
C LEU A 712 2.09 -13.12 4.82
N LEU A 713 2.55 -12.74 6.02
CA LEU A 713 2.84 -11.37 6.43
C LEU A 713 3.98 -11.36 7.46
N PHE A 714 4.76 -10.28 7.52
CA PHE A 714 5.85 -10.03 8.48
C PHE A 714 6.82 -11.20 8.64
N ARG A 715 7.06 -11.98 7.59
CA ARG A 715 7.92 -13.18 7.60
C ARG A 715 7.55 -14.18 8.71
N GLY A 716 6.29 -14.23 9.11
CA GLY A 716 5.80 -15.07 10.19
C GLY A 716 6.17 -14.61 11.60
N ARG A 717 6.72 -13.40 11.78
CA ARG A 717 7.13 -12.86 13.08
C ARG A 717 6.03 -11.99 13.67
N ILE A 718 5.46 -12.42 14.77
CA ILE A 718 4.44 -11.68 15.51
C ILE A 718 5.12 -10.88 16.62
N SER A 719 4.83 -9.58 16.70
CA SER A 719 5.27 -8.76 17.83
C SER A 719 4.38 -8.98 19.07
N GLU A 720 4.93 -8.81 20.26
CA GLU A 720 4.15 -8.88 21.51
C GLU A 720 3.05 -7.79 21.55
N ARG A 721 3.33 -6.61 20.98
CA ARG A 721 2.34 -5.55 20.87
C ARG A 721 1.14 -5.96 20.00
N LEU A 722 1.36 -6.58 18.85
CA LEU A 722 0.26 -7.01 17.97
C LEU A 722 -0.62 -8.08 18.65
N LYS A 723 -0.09 -8.86 19.60
CA LYS A 723 -0.86 -9.81 20.41
C LYS A 723 -1.81 -9.10 21.38
N THR A 724 -1.48 -7.86 21.77
CA THR A 724 -2.28 -7.09 22.73
C THR A 724 -3.58 -6.65 22.06
N ARG A 725 -4.69 -6.98 22.73
CA ARG A 725 -6.02 -6.64 22.27
C ARG A 725 -6.25 -5.12 22.33
N GLY A 726 -6.95 -4.58 21.33
CA GLY A 726 -7.25 -3.13 21.24
C GLY A 726 -6.06 -2.27 20.80
N ILE A 727 -4.86 -2.84 20.58
CA ILE A 727 -3.68 -2.07 20.19
C ILE A 727 -3.79 -1.49 18.78
N PHE A 728 -4.52 -2.16 17.89
CA PHE A 728 -4.78 -1.67 16.55
C PHE A 728 -6.08 -0.86 16.55
N GLU A 729 -5.95 0.41 16.85
CA GLU A 729 -7.10 1.33 16.90
C GLU A 729 -7.68 1.60 15.50
N THR A 730 -8.98 1.80 15.41
CA THR A 730 -9.66 2.11 14.13
C THR A 730 -9.16 3.41 13.48
N LYS A 731 -8.63 4.35 14.24
CA LYS A 731 -7.96 5.53 13.68
C LYS A 731 -6.78 5.18 12.77
N PHE A 732 -6.05 4.07 13.06
CA PHE A 732 -4.96 3.61 12.21
C PHE A 732 -5.48 3.13 10.85
N LEU A 733 -6.65 2.48 10.82
CA LEU A 733 -7.31 2.05 9.60
C LEU A 733 -7.57 3.26 8.68
N SER A 734 -8.15 4.35 9.21
CA SER A 734 -8.38 5.58 8.45
C SER A 734 -7.08 6.25 7.98
N GLN A 735 -6.05 6.28 8.83
CA GLN A 735 -4.73 6.82 8.51
C GLN A 735 -4.01 6.01 7.42
N ILE A 736 -4.09 4.68 7.50
CA ILE A 736 -3.48 3.76 6.52
C ILE A 736 -4.14 3.93 5.14
N GLU A 737 -5.46 4.03 5.09
CA GLU A 737 -6.15 4.21 3.81
C GLU A 737 -5.98 5.60 3.21
N SER A 738 -5.76 6.62 4.02
CA SER A 738 -5.47 7.99 3.54
C SER A 738 -4.01 8.19 3.12
N ASP A 739 -3.11 7.22 3.39
CA ASP A 739 -1.69 7.34 3.06
C ASP A 739 -1.45 7.23 1.55
N CYS A 740 -1.09 8.37 0.94
CA CYS A 740 -0.74 8.51 -0.48
C CYS A 740 0.78 8.74 -0.70
N LEU A 741 1.58 8.83 0.38
CA LEU A 741 2.99 9.18 0.35
C LEU A 741 3.87 7.96 0.66
N ALA A 742 4.08 7.10 -0.34
CA ALA A 742 5.03 5.97 -0.26
C ALA A 742 4.87 5.08 0.98
N LEU A 743 3.65 4.98 1.52
CA LEU A 743 3.30 4.17 2.70
C LEU A 743 4.13 4.52 3.96
N LEU A 744 4.58 5.76 4.10
CA LEU A 744 5.37 6.22 5.24
C LEU A 744 4.57 6.16 6.54
N GLN A 745 3.31 6.53 6.48
CA GLN A 745 2.42 6.49 7.63
C GLN A 745 2.09 5.05 8.04
N VAL A 746 1.86 4.18 7.05
CA VAL A 746 1.69 2.73 7.30
C VAL A 746 2.90 2.14 8.00
N ARG A 747 4.11 2.42 7.49
CA ARG A 747 5.37 1.96 8.11
C ARG A 747 5.54 2.47 9.53
N SER A 748 5.24 3.75 9.78
CA SER A 748 5.32 4.34 11.12
C SER A 748 4.38 3.65 12.10
N ILE A 749 3.15 3.37 11.69
CA ILE A 749 2.16 2.64 12.50
C ILE A 749 2.65 1.22 12.78
N LEU A 750 3.14 0.49 11.77
CA LEU A 750 3.65 -0.87 11.93
C LEU A 750 4.88 -0.92 12.84
N GLN A 751 5.79 0.06 12.73
CA GLN A 751 6.94 0.21 13.63
C GLN A 751 6.50 0.49 15.08
N HIS A 752 5.49 1.34 15.27
CA HIS A 752 4.88 1.57 16.59
C HIS A 752 4.32 0.28 17.19
N LEU A 753 3.75 -0.60 16.36
CA LEU A 753 3.28 -1.92 16.77
C LEU A 753 4.42 -2.94 16.97
N GLY A 754 5.69 -2.53 16.83
CA GLY A 754 6.85 -3.41 16.99
C GLY A 754 7.06 -4.39 15.84
N LEU A 755 6.60 -4.04 14.64
CA LEU A 755 6.69 -4.86 13.44
C LEU A 755 7.74 -4.29 12.47
N GLU A 756 8.66 -5.13 12.06
CA GLU A 756 9.57 -4.84 10.94
C GLU A 756 8.86 -5.17 9.63
N SER A 757 8.34 -4.15 8.96
CA SER A 757 7.59 -4.31 7.72
C SER A 757 8.44 -4.04 6.48
N THR A 758 8.23 -4.85 5.45
CA THR A 758 8.65 -4.57 4.09
C THR A 758 7.64 -3.64 3.40
N CYS A 759 7.96 -3.15 2.21
CA CYS A 759 7.01 -2.40 1.40
C CYS A 759 5.79 -3.25 1.03
N ASP A 760 6.02 -4.52 0.67
CA ASP A 760 4.95 -5.47 0.36
C ASP A 760 4.03 -5.73 1.56
N ASP A 761 4.59 -5.85 2.78
CA ASP A 761 3.80 -5.98 4.01
C ASP A 761 2.88 -4.76 4.20
N SER A 762 3.39 -3.56 3.94
CA SER A 762 2.62 -2.32 4.07
C SER A 762 1.45 -2.25 3.07
N ILE A 763 1.66 -2.69 1.82
CA ILE A 763 0.62 -2.81 0.80
C ILE A 763 -0.47 -3.80 1.23
N ILE A 764 -0.06 -4.96 1.76
CA ILE A 764 -0.99 -5.99 2.26
C ILE A 764 -1.82 -5.47 3.43
N VAL A 765 -1.21 -4.76 4.37
CA VAL A 765 -1.92 -4.16 5.52
C VAL A 765 -2.94 -3.13 5.05
N LYS A 766 -2.59 -2.29 4.07
CA LYS A 766 -3.53 -1.33 3.46
C LYS A 766 -4.69 -2.04 2.77
N GLU A 767 -4.43 -3.13 2.03
CA GLU A 767 -5.47 -3.96 1.42
C GLU A 767 -6.43 -4.55 2.46
N VAL A 768 -5.91 -5.07 3.57
CA VAL A 768 -6.74 -5.60 4.67
C VAL A 768 -7.63 -4.51 5.26
N CYS A 769 -7.07 -3.33 5.54
CA CYS A 769 -7.83 -2.18 6.04
C CYS A 769 -8.96 -1.81 5.08
N ALA A 770 -8.66 -1.68 3.79
CA ALA A 770 -9.63 -1.32 2.75
C ALA A 770 -10.77 -2.33 2.61
N VAL A 771 -10.49 -3.62 2.68
CA VAL A 771 -11.51 -4.68 2.59
C VAL A 771 -12.43 -4.65 3.82
N VAL A 772 -11.88 -4.49 5.03
CA VAL A 772 -12.67 -4.42 6.27
C VAL A 772 -13.55 -3.17 6.29
N ALA A 773 -12.99 -2.00 5.96
CA ALA A 773 -13.75 -0.75 5.91
C ALA A 773 -14.85 -0.78 4.84
N ARG A 774 -14.55 -1.32 3.65
CA ARG A 774 -15.53 -1.47 2.56
C ARG A 774 -16.70 -2.34 2.98
N ARG A 775 -16.45 -3.49 3.61
CA ARG A 775 -17.51 -4.38 4.12
C ARG A 775 -18.39 -3.65 5.12
N ALA A 776 -17.78 -2.96 6.08
CA ALA A 776 -18.52 -2.21 7.10
C ALA A 776 -19.41 -1.12 6.48
N ALA A 777 -18.89 -0.35 5.52
CA ALA A 777 -19.64 0.69 4.82
C ALA A 777 -20.78 0.11 3.97
N GLN A 778 -20.55 -1.02 3.30
CA GLN A 778 -21.57 -1.71 2.51
C GLN A 778 -22.68 -2.28 3.37
N LEU A 779 -22.37 -2.89 4.51
CA LEU A 779 -23.37 -3.40 5.46
C LEU A 779 -24.22 -2.25 6.05
N CYS A 780 -23.58 -1.16 6.43
CA CYS A 780 -24.27 0.05 6.89
C CYS A 780 -25.19 0.61 5.78
N GLY A 781 -24.70 0.65 4.53
CA GLY A 781 -25.49 1.07 3.36
C GLY A 781 -26.68 0.15 3.08
N ALA A 782 -26.54 -1.17 3.25
CA ALA A 782 -27.62 -2.13 3.07
C ALA A 782 -28.71 -1.97 4.13
N GLY A 783 -28.33 -1.76 5.39
CA GLY A 783 -29.29 -1.41 6.47
C GLY A 783 -30.04 -0.12 6.18
N MET A 784 -29.31 0.93 5.74
CA MET A 784 -29.92 2.22 5.39
C MET A 784 -30.86 2.11 4.18
N ALA A 785 -30.50 1.30 3.19
CA ALA A 785 -31.37 1.03 2.04
C ALA A 785 -32.72 0.38 2.46
N ALA A 786 -32.68 -0.50 3.47
CA ALA A 786 -33.94 -1.08 4.03
C ALA A 786 -34.81 0.00 4.65
N VAL A 787 -34.24 0.96 5.36
CA VAL A 787 -34.95 2.06 6.01
C VAL A 787 -35.63 2.98 4.96
N VAL A 788 -34.86 3.46 3.98
CA VAL A 788 -35.41 4.42 3.00
C VAL A 788 -36.46 3.79 2.09
N ASP A 789 -36.29 2.51 1.74
CA ASP A 789 -37.35 1.80 0.98
C ASP A 789 -38.61 1.58 1.82
N LYS A 790 -38.48 1.31 3.13
CA LYS A 790 -39.62 1.22 4.02
C LYS A 790 -40.40 2.54 4.07
N ILE A 791 -39.74 3.67 4.22
CA ILE A 791 -40.39 4.99 4.19
C ILE A 791 -41.11 5.20 2.87
N ARG A 792 -40.49 4.87 1.73
CA ARG A 792 -41.09 5.01 0.40
C ARG A 792 -42.40 4.17 0.27
N GLU A 793 -42.30 2.92 0.68
CA GLU A 793 -43.39 1.95 0.59
C GLU A 793 -44.55 2.31 1.53
N ASN A 794 -44.26 2.70 2.78
CA ASN A 794 -45.28 3.16 3.74
C ASN A 794 -46.13 4.31 3.20
N ARG A 795 -45.51 5.18 2.40
CA ARG A 795 -46.19 6.33 1.77
C ARG A 795 -46.82 6.03 0.40
N GLY A 796 -46.61 4.81 -0.12
CA GLY A 796 -47.08 4.42 -1.45
C GLY A 796 -46.51 5.27 -2.58
N LEU A 797 -45.24 5.74 -2.42
CA LEU A 797 -44.60 6.60 -3.41
C LEU A 797 -43.81 5.76 -4.44
N ASP A 798 -43.93 6.14 -5.71
CA ASP A 798 -43.10 5.57 -6.77
C ASP A 798 -41.62 5.97 -6.63
N PHE A 799 -41.39 7.18 -6.14
CA PHE A 799 -40.08 7.76 -5.93
C PHE A 799 -40.03 8.59 -4.63
N LEU A 800 -39.01 8.38 -3.82
CA LEU A 800 -38.82 9.10 -2.55
C LEU A 800 -37.61 10.03 -2.63
N LYS A 801 -37.79 11.27 -2.16
CA LYS A 801 -36.69 12.16 -1.84
C LYS A 801 -36.61 12.32 -0.32
N VAL A 802 -35.45 11.97 0.26
CA VAL A 802 -35.23 11.96 1.71
C VAL A 802 -33.82 12.37 2.07
N THR A 803 -33.67 13.05 3.19
CA THR A 803 -32.39 13.38 3.77
C THR A 803 -32.11 12.54 5.00
N VAL A 804 -30.91 12.00 5.11
CA VAL A 804 -30.38 11.27 6.25
C VAL A 804 -29.41 12.18 6.98
N GLY A 805 -29.69 12.52 8.21
CA GLY A 805 -28.75 13.20 9.12
C GLY A 805 -27.74 12.20 9.65
N VAL A 806 -26.45 12.46 9.47
CA VAL A 806 -25.37 11.53 9.85
C VAL A 806 -24.39 12.17 10.82
N ASP A 807 -24.03 11.44 11.87
CA ASP A 807 -22.95 11.80 12.79
C ASP A 807 -22.02 10.57 13.06
N GLY A 808 -20.90 10.82 13.68
CA GLY A 808 -19.95 9.81 14.10
C GLY A 808 -18.57 9.94 13.45
N THR A 809 -17.55 9.60 14.24
CA THR A 809 -16.14 9.79 13.86
C THR A 809 -15.71 8.90 12.70
N LEU A 810 -16.23 7.68 12.60
CA LEU A 810 -15.90 6.78 11.49
C LEU A 810 -16.41 7.33 10.16
N TYR A 811 -17.64 7.80 10.11
CA TYR A 811 -18.22 8.43 8.92
C TYR A 811 -17.46 9.70 8.51
N LYS A 812 -17.10 10.56 9.49
CA LYS A 812 -16.46 11.86 9.25
C LYS A 812 -14.99 11.76 8.85
N LEU A 813 -14.23 10.85 9.45
CA LEU A 813 -12.77 10.82 9.37
C LEU A 813 -12.20 9.76 8.44
N HIS A 814 -12.99 8.74 8.08
CA HIS A 814 -12.51 7.71 7.17
C HIS A 814 -12.61 8.19 5.70
N PRO A 815 -11.53 8.10 4.90
CA PRO A 815 -11.48 8.73 3.57
C PRO A 815 -12.52 8.19 2.57
N HIS A 816 -12.95 6.94 2.71
CA HIS A 816 -13.79 6.26 1.72
C HIS A 816 -15.11 5.74 2.27
N PHE A 817 -15.31 5.70 3.58
CA PHE A 817 -16.49 5.06 4.20
C PHE A 817 -17.80 5.67 3.72
N SER A 818 -17.93 7.00 3.78
CA SER A 818 -19.14 7.72 3.36
C SER A 818 -19.44 7.49 1.87
N THR A 819 -18.46 7.59 1.00
CA THR A 819 -18.64 7.37 -0.44
C THR A 819 -19.15 5.96 -0.74
N ILE A 820 -18.52 4.94 -0.17
CA ILE A 820 -18.92 3.52 -0.38
C ILE A 820 -20.34 3.28 0.15
N MET A 821 -20.67 3.82 1.33
CA MET A 821 -22.01 3.69 1.91
C MET A 821 -23.06 4.36 1.03
N HIS A 822 -22.83 5.59 0.53
CA HIS A 822 -23.75 6.30 -0.35
C HIS A 822 -23.97 5.56 -1.67
N GLU A 823 -22.90 5.07 -2.29
CA GLU A 823 -22.98 4.26 -3.50
C GLU A 823 -23.79 2.99 -3.28
N THR A 824 -23.61 2.33 -2.13
CA THR A 824 -24.36 1.12 -1.77
C THR A 824 -25.85 1.42 -1.62
N VAL A 825 -26.22 2.48 -0.91
CA VAL A 825 -27.63 2.89 -0.79
C VAL A 825 -28.23 3.18 -2.16
N LYS A 826 -27.54 3.92 -3.01
CA LYS A 826 -28.00 4.24 -4.37
C LYS A 826 -28.21 2.99 -5.24
N GLN A 827 -27.33 2.02 -5.13
CA GLN A 827 -27.41 0.75 -5.89
C GLN A 827 -28.56 -0.13 -5.39
N LEU A 828 -28.77 -0.20 -4.06
CA LEU A 828 -29.78 -1.08 -3.45
C LEU A 828 -31.17 -0.46 -3.40
N SER A 829 -31.30 0.85 -3.50
CA SER A 829 -32.58 1.59 -3.46
C SER A 829 -32.67 2.63 -4.59
N PRO A 830 -32.74 2.20 -5.86
CA PRO A 830 -32.66 3.09 -7.03
C PRO A 830 -33.90 4.01 -7.16
N LYS A 831 -34.98 3.72 -6.44
CA LYS A 831 -36.19 4.55 -6.39
C LYS A 831 -36.17 5.60 -5.28
N CYS A 832 -35.06 5.73 -4.57
CA CYS A 832 -34.86 6.72 -3.52
C CYS A 832 -33.71 7.66 -3.87
N GLU A 833 -33.98 8.97 -3.89
CA GLU A 833 -32.93 10.00 -3.91
C GLU A 833 -32.61 10.35 -2.47
N VAL A 834 -31.46 9.86 -2.00
CA VAL A 834 -31.02 10.01 -0.62
C VAL A 834 -29.90 11.04 -0.54
N THR A 835 -30.12 12.11 0.20
CA THR A 835 -29.12 13.10 0.55
C THR A 835 -28.58 12.80 1.94
N PHE A 836 -27.28 12.85 2.13
CA PHE A 836 -26.65 12.67 3.45
C PHE A 836 -26.16 14.02 3.95
N LEU A 837 -26.71 14.47 5.08
CA LEU A 837 -26.36 15.72 5.72
C LEU A 837 -25.51 15.42 6.96
N GLN A 838 -24.26 15.84 6.95
CA GLN A 838 -23.38 15.67 8.09
C GLN A 838 -23.76 16.64 9.20
N SER A 839 -24.03 16.12 10.38
CA SER A 839 -24.34 16.92 11.55
C SER A 839 -23.08 17.53 12.17
N GLU A 840 -23.16 18.80 12.52
CA GLU A 840 -22.23 19.46 13.42
C GLU A 840 -22.80 19.40 14.83
N ASP A 841 -22.26 18.49 15.67
CA ASP A 841 -22.71 18.31 17.07
C ASP A 841 -24.19 17.88 17.22
N GLY A 842 -24.62 16.88 16.43
CA GLY A 842 -26.02 16.50 16.28
C GLY A 842 -26.73 16.02 17.54
N SER A 843 -26.06 15.25 18.39
CA SER A 843 -26.68 14.65 19.58
C SER A 843 -27.09 15.71 20.62
N GLY A 844 -26.17 16.61 20.97
CA GLY A 844 -26.44 17.66 21.97
C GLY A 844 -27.38 18.74 21.43
N LYS A 845 -27.11 19.27 20.22
CA LYS A 845 -28.01 20.26 19.57
C LYS A 845 -29.42 19.70 19.38
N GLY A 846 -29.51 18.41 18.98
CA GLY A 846 -30.77 17.74 18.75
C GLY A 846 -31.60 17.57 20.02
N ALA A 847 -30.99 17.19 21.15
CA ALA A 847 -31.69 17.08 22.43
C ALA A 847 -32.29 18.42 22.86
N ALA A 848 -31.55 19.53 22.71
CA ALA A 848 -32.07 20.86 23.00
C ALA A 848 -33.21 21.24 22.06
N LEU A 849 -33.15 20.92 20.78
CA LEU A 849 -34.22 21.19 19.81
C LEU A 849 -35.48 20.37 20.10
N ILE A 850 -35.35 19.11 20.50
CA ILE A 850 -36.51 18.28 20.95
C ILE A 850 -37.14 18.89 22.20
N THR A 851 -36.31 19.32 23.16
CA THR A 851 -36.80 20.04 24.35
C THR A 851 -37.53 21.30 23.98
N ALA A 852 -37.02 22.09 23.03
CA ALA A 852 -37.67 23.28 22.52
C ALA A 852 -39.04 22.99 21.85
N VAL A 853 -39.09 21.93 21.02
CA VAL A 853 -40.36 21.46 20.43
C VAL A 853 -41.34 21.02 21.50
N ALA A 854 -40.89 20.24 22.48
CA ALA A 854 -41.75 19.78 23.59
C ALA A 854 -42.28 20.95 24.44
N CYS A 855 -41.47 21.93 24.76
CA CYS A 855 -41.89 23.16 25.46
C CYS A 855 -42.91 23.94 24.65
N ARG A 856 -42.71 24.12 23.34
CA ARG A 856 -43.66 24.77 22.44
C ARG A 856 -45.03 24.06 22.42
N ILE A 857 -45.04 22.74 22.36
CA ILE A 857 -46.27 21.93 22.36
C ILE A 857 -46.98 22.07 23.73
N ARG A 858 -46.28 22.01 24.85
CA ARG A 858 -46.81 22.23 26.21
C ARG A 858 -47.44 23.62 26.34
N GLU A 859 -46.82 24.66 25.85
CA GLU A 859 -47.34 26.03 25.87
C GLU A 859 -48.59 26.21 24.99
N ALA A 860 -48.64 25.54 23.81
CA ALA A 860 -49.77 25.55 22.91
C ALA A 860 -51.00 24.82 23.51
N GLY A 861 -50.81 23.72 24.24
CA GLY A 861 -51.85 22.94 24.93
C GLY A 861 -52.38 23.60 26.21
N GLN A 862 -51.68 24.60 26.77
CA GLN A 862 -52.14 25.41 27.94
C GLN A 862 -52.93 26.67 27.51
N ARG A 863 -52.90 27.02 26.23
CA ARG A 863 -53.73 28.09 25.63
C ARG A 863 -54.99 27.51 25.01
#